data_13910825e67741810cbe88ab37e3f339
#
_entry.id   13910825e67741810cbe88ab37e3f339
#
_cell.length_a   1.000
_cell.length_b   1.000
_cell.length_c   1.000
_cell.angle_alpha   90.00
_cell.angle_beta   90.00
_cell.angle_gamma   90.00
#
_symmetry.space_group_name_H-M   'P 1'
#
loop_
_entity.id
_entity.type
_entity.pdbx_description
1 polymer ?
#
loop_
_entity_poly.entity_id
_entity_poly.type
_entity_poly.pdbx_seq_one_letter_code
_entity_poly.pdbx_strand_id
1 'polypeptide(L)'
;MKKILSLFLATFLGIGCLTACGQNTSNNLGESSSSEMPNSSITGGDGSGNSSSSDLPGSSGGEDDKTEEQVKDPIDNGVKESEYNFDAPQMLPVNEAEQVTGNEDAYVIENGDYRLVLEKAGDVYSVKIVTGENNAVKFQNMTPAQISVTTNKKLTQKETISGGYTSIGGNVAGGITGKAVLETTAGSKFAVYDEYYVYGDLFNVRRTVVCEVANETAGYTTNYSLEAKASAAGYTACEYFIPANIYCTSDKFLTAGTSALGYAVSDAKAPTPMAMMRVKETGDVLSICRKSPYVNTGDKDSGGYSKSKEAKYASIGIYKGSNVGVKLDYPCQEEGVNTLAHKYAEVSTENDLRFDATIYVTNSDGYTEAMTDAYQKHLSLQEIPEAEVDLEAAYKYNIEDLNAMAYSRNDVTLLPFARYVETGTGFSYYSECGYIGMQISLGYEMWRYGLQTGNAESKKLGLSILNMWANTATYPGTDSGVFRCYRTEGGYGNTAPTLRIMTDGMEGMLNAVRLAESVEKSLNISAWKSMVEKYADFLVRAQNSDGSWYRAYDYDGKKCVAGNRFNIPINADTIADSKLNTQIPIRFLVRMYEYTGNTKYLETAKKAGEYVVNEIIPQGQFSGGTLDTQGVVDRESGIFCEYAMNALYSATNEAKWLNAAIQAAVYSFSWTYTFDFIVYNTQNYKAGIATSKGYTAGMSVISTAGYGADSFMSYLYYDFFKLYVWTGDEVFLKMADLSQNHTKRIMDLNGEFDYKYRSYMIEATNISLFRFITAEETGVWLPWITCSNVEPMTNMKQTFGVFDIAEALKGNTMEELTAIIEEYGAGGKAYGEIR
;
A
#
# COMPACT_ATOMS: atom_id res chain seq x y z
N MET A 1 5.08 -26.73 -31.44
CA MET A 1 4.93 -25.29 -31.17
C MET A 1 3.73 -24.95 -30.29
N LYS A 2 2.50 -25.48 -30.50
CA LYS A 2 1.33 -25.14 -29.63
C LYS A 2 1.41 -25.63 -28.17
N LYS A 3 2.14 -26.67 -27.85
CA LYS A 3 2.29 -27.22 -26.49
C LYS A 3 3.41 -26.53 -25.68
N ILE A 4 4.33 -25.83 -26.35
CA ILE A 4 5.41 -25.09 -25.69
C ILE A 4 4.90 -23.70 -25.26
N LEU A 5 3.96 -23.13 -26.02
CA LEU A 5 3.37 -21.82 -25.72
C LEU A 5 2.47 -21.83 -24.47
N SER A 6 1.76 -22.96 -24.22
CA SER A 6 0.90 -23.07 -23.03
C SER A 6 1.68 -23.31 -21.73
N LEU A 7 2.93 -23.79 -21.81
CA LEU A 7 3.79 -23.97 -20.65
C LEU A 7 4.47 -22.65 -20.25
N PHE A 8 4.77 -21.78 -21.20
CA PHE A 8 5.34 -20.45 -20.93
C PHE A 8 4.30 -19.50 -20.32
N LEU A 9 3.04 -19.57 -20.72
CA LEU A 9 1.98 -18.72 -20.16
C LEU A 9 1.65 -19.05 -18.71
N ALA A 10 1.68 -20.33 -18.34
CA ALA A 10 1.49 -20.76 -16.96
C ALA A 10 2.68 -20.38 -16.04
N THR A 11 3.86 -20.20 -16.61
CA THR A 11 5.07 -19.85 -15.87
C THR A 11 5.15 -18.34 -15.57
N PHE A 12 4.64 -17.49 -16.45
CA PHE A 12 4.71 -16.02 -16.27
C PHE A 12 3.65 -15.46 -15.31
N LEU A 13 2.45 -16.05 -15.28
CA LEU A 13 1.44 -15.72 -14.25
C LEU A 13 1.79 -16.27 -12.87
N GLY A 14 2.72 -17.24 -12.79
CA GLY A 14 3.19 -17.84 -11.55
C GLY A 14 4.45 -17.22 -10.95
N ILE A 15 5.26 -16.47 -11.71
CA ILE A 15 6.60 -16.05 -11.24
C ILE A 15 6.55 -14.76 -10.43
N GLY A 16 5.60 -13.85 -10.65
CA GLY A 16 5.37 -12.72 -9.74
C GLY A 16 4.92 -13.16 -8.33
N CYS A 17 4.31 -14.35 -8.21
CA CYS A 17 3.81 -14.91 -6.95
C CYS A 17 4.67 -16.05 -6.37
N LEU A 18 5.52 -16.73 -7.14
CA LEU A 18 6.26 -17.92 -6.70
C LEU A 18 7.40 -17.67 -5.71
N THR A 19 7.77 -16.43 -5.45
CA THR A 19 8.70 -16.11 -4.36
C THR A 19 8.04 -15.96 -2.99
N ALA A 20 6.72 -15.90 -2.92
CA ALA A 20 5.95 -15.78 -1.68
C ALA A 20 5.31 -17.10 -1.19
N CYS A 21 5.16 -18.11 -2.03
CA CYS A 21 4.43 -19.35 -1.71
C CYS A 21 5.30 -20.55 -1.30
N GLY A 22 6.49 -20.30 -0.82
CA GLY A 22 7.33 -21.36 -0.25
C GLY A 22 7.24 -21.46 1.24
N GLN A 23 6.09 -21.77 1.84
CA GLN A 23 6.04 -22.53 3.10
C GLN A 23 4.62 -22.74 3.64
N ASN A 24 4.33 -24.00 3.89
CA ASN A 24 3.46 -24.59 4.90
C ASN A 24 1.93 -24.50 4.76
N THR A 25 1.40 -25.52 4.11
CA THR A 25 0.16 -26.10 4.61
C THR A 25 0.45 -27.48 5.18
N SER A 26 0.70 -27.56 6.48
CA SER A 26 0.50 -28.75 7.28
C SER A 26 -0.50 -28.39 8.37
N ASN A 27 -1.73 -28.76 8.20
CA ASN A 27 -2.66 -28.86 9.31
C ASN A 27 -3.39 -30.19 9.28
N ASN A 28 -3.09 -30.95 10.31
CA ASN A 28 -3.77 -32.12 10.80
C ASN A 28 -5.29 -31.90 10.94
N LEU A 29 -6.05 -32.86 10.50
CA LEU A 29 -7.22 -33.35 11.22
C LEU A 29 -7.44 -34.81 10.85
N GLY A 30 -7.31 -35.69 11.86
CA GLY A 30 -8.17 -36.81 12.16
C GLY A 30 -8.03 -38.08 11.34
N GLU A 31 -7.36 -39.04 11.93
CA GLU A 31 -7.55 -40.49 11.97
C GLU A 31 -8.56 -41.15 10.98
N SER A 32 -8.12 -42.07 10.15
CA SER A 32 -8.26 -43.51 10.36
C SER A 32 -7.93 -44.36 9.11
N SER A 33 -7.32 -45.52 9.40
CA SER A 33 -7.24 -46.80 8.66
C SER A 33 -6.26 -46.95 7.52
N SER A 34 -5.29 -47.74 7.86
CA SER A 34 -4.44 -48.74 7.18
C SER A 34 -4.87 -49.26 5.80
N SER A 35 -3.90 -49.36 4.88
CA SER A 35 -3.59 -50.57 4.10
C SER A 35 -2.27 -50.42 3.32
N GLU A 36 -1.61 -51.56 3.22
CA GLU A 36 -0.22 -51.85 2.92
C GLU A 36 0.33 -51.47 1.54
N MET A 37 1.69 -51.38 1.54
CA MET A 37 2.63 -51.25 0.41
C MET A 37 2.56 -52.39 -0.62
N PRO A 38 3.27 -52.29 -1.76
CA PRO A 38 4.65 -52.75 -1.75
C PRO A 38 5.72 -51.89 -2.50
N ASN A 39 6.93 -52.08 -2.03
CA ASN A 39 8.24 -51.70 -2.58
C ASN A 39 8.52 -52.21 -4.00
N SER A 40 9.24 -51.42 -4.78
CA SER A 40 10.26 -52.01 -5.67
C SER A 40 11.45 -51.05 -5.84
N SER A 41 12.55 -51.53 -5.43
CA SER A 41 13.93 -51.03 -5.63
C SER A 41 14.38 -51.31 -7.08
N ILE A 42 15.17 -50.41 -7.67
CA ILE A 42 16.24 -50.78 -8.62
C ILE A 42 17.39 -49.77 -8.53
N THR A 43 18.57 -50.37 -8.50
CA THR A 43 19.91 -49.88 -8.31
C THR A 43 20.56 -49.31 -9.56
N GLY A 44 21.44 -48.30 -9.36
CA GLY A 44 22.83 -48.27 -9.76
C GLY A 44 23.24 -48.01 -11.22
N GLY A 45 24.21 -47.16 -11.38
CA GLY A 45 25.05 -47.07 -12.58
C GLY A 45 25.89 -45.82 -12.71
N ASP A 46 27.14 -45.89 -12.24
CA ASP A 46 28.22 -44.94 -12.49
C ASP A 46 28.61 -44.85 -13.97
N GLY A 47 29.11 -43.63 -14.34
CA GLY A 47 29.75 -43.50 -15.63
C GLY A 47 30.46 -42.13 -15.82
N SER A 48 31.73 -42.09 -15.49
CA SER A 48 32.68 -41.04 -15.76
C SER A 48 33.00 -40.88 -17.27
N GLY A 49 33.36 -39.65 -17.73
CA GLY A 49 33.93 -39.47 -19.05
C GLY A 49 34.29 -38.03 -19.43
N ASN A 50 35.49 -37.71 -19.25
CA ASN A 50 36.48 -36.73 -19.68
C ASN A 50 36.21 -35.95 -21.01
N SER A 51 36.53 -34.62 -20.90
CA SER A 51 37.36 -33.75 -21.73
C SER A 51 37.21 -33.71 -23.26
N SER A 52 37.06 -32.51 -23.79
CA SER A 52 38.03 -31.95 -24.73
C SER A 52 37.79 -30.45 -25.02
N SER A 53 38.84 -29.70 -24.92
CA SER A 53 39.08 -28.33 -25.37
C SER A 53 39.02 -28.21 -26.87
N SER A 54 38.52 -27.05 -27.40
CA SER A 54 38.91 -26.57 -28.71
C SER A 54 39.02 -25.03 -28.71
N ASP A 55 40.16 -24.59 -29.12
CA ASP A 55 40.65 -23.22 -29.26
C ASP A 55 39.82 -22.39 -30.24
N LEU A 56 39.69 -21.10 -29.96
CA LEU A 56 39.33 -20.06 -30.91
C LEU A 56 40.49 -19.10 -31.08
N PRO A 57 40.73 -18.63 -32.30
CA PRO A 57 41.87 -17.75 -32.60
C PRO A 57 41.56 -16.29 -32.27
N GLY A 58 42.58 -15.63 -31.79
CA GLY A 58 42.57 -14.22 -31.46
C GLY A 58 42.39 -13.29 -32.69
N SER A 59 41.76 -12.16 -32.46
CA SER A 59 41.89 -10.97 -33.26
C SER A 59 42.22 -9.76 -32.38
N SER A 60 43.26 -9.11 -32.86
CA SER A 60 43.94 -7.97 -32.26
C SER A 60 43.17 -6.65 -32.37
N GLY A 61 43.28 -5.84 -31.33
CA GLY A 61 43.56 -4.40 -31.47
C GLY A 61 42.36 -3.46 -31.67
N GLY A 62 42.17 -2.66 -30.70
CA GLY A 62 41.37 -1.45 -30.71
C GLY A 62 41.21 -0.95 -29.28
N GLU A 63 42.13 -0.16 -28.80
CA GLU A 63 41.95 0.69 -27.63
C GLU A 63 40.93 1.77 -28.02
N ASP A 64 39.67 1.57 -27.65
CA ASP A 64 38.70 2.64 -27.59
C ASP A 64 38.63 3.16 -26.14
N ASP A 65 39.08 4.35 -26.01
CA ASP A 65 39.01 5.25 -24.87
C ASP A 65 37.52 5.43 -24.46
N LYS A 66 37.03 4.53 -23.65
CA LYS A 66 35.72 4.73 -22.98
C LYS A 66 35.96 5.66 -21.83
N THR A 67 35.71 6.94 -22.08
CA THR A 67 35.43 7.91 -21.03
C THR A 67 34.48 7.26 -20.01
N GLU A 68 34.96 7.08 -18.82
CA GLU A 68 34.13 6.80 -17.63
C GLU A 68 33.04 7.89 -17.58
N GLU A 69 31.82 7.56 -17.98
CA GLU A 69 30.66 8.33 -17.60
C GLU A 69 30.66 8.36 -16.07
N GLN A 70 31.03 9.50 -15.53
CA GLN A 70 30.88 9.78 -14.13
C GLN A 70 29.43 9.46 -13.76
N VAL A 71 29.24 8.48 -12.90
CA VAL A 71 28.00 8.26 -12.19
C VAL A 71 27.62 9.61 -11.59
N LYS A 72 26.61 10.24 -12.12
CA LYS A 72 26.10 11.50 -11.58
C LYS A 72 25.80 11.26 -10.12
N ASP A 73 26.29 12.18 -9.28
CA ASP A 73 26.07 12.15 -7.85
C ASP A 73 24.59 11.89 -7.54
N PRO A 74 24.29 11.15 -6.48
CA PRO A 74 22.92 10.90 -6.05
C PRO A 74 22.20 12.25 -5.92
N ILE A 75 20.96 12.28 -6.36
CA ILE A 75 20.12 13.47 -6.30
C ILE A 75 20.12 13.95 -4.85
N ASP A 76 20.53 15.19 -4.66
CA ASP A 76 20.43 15.90 -3.38
C ASP A 76 18.93 16.05 -3.08
N ASN A 77 18.39 15.15 -2.25
CA ASN A 77 17.02 15.22 -1.75
C ASN A 77 16.88 16.20 -0.57
N GLY A 78 17.80 17.16 -0.47
CA GLY A 78 17.76 18.24 0.51
C GLY A 78 18.33 17.89 1.88
N VAL A 79 18.73 16.64 2.11
CA VAL A 79 19.41 16.22 3.35
C VAL A 79 20.91 16.49 3.20
N LYS A 80 21.40 17.57 3.77
CA LYS A 80 22.81 17.95 3.71
C LYS A 80 23.64 17.06 4.64
N GLU A 81 24.88 16.76 4.25
CA GLU A 81 25.89 16.03 5.04
C GLU A 81 26.09 16.59 6.46
N SER A 82 25.78 17.87 6.69
CA SER A 82 25.82 18.56 7.98
C SER A 82 24.78 18.05 9.00
N GLU A 83 23.80 17.24 8.60
CA GLU A 83 22.75 16.69 9.48
C GLU A 83 23.15 15.41 10.19
N TYR A 84 24.35 14.88 9.93
CA TYR A 84 24.86 13.64 10.54
C TYR A 84 25.77 13.84 11.77
N ASN A 85 26.20 15.04 12.04
CA ASN A 85 26.88 15.40 13.28
C ASN A 85 25.95 16.26 14.12
N PHE A 86 25.32 15.68 15.10
CA PHE A 86 24.39 16.38 15.98
C PHE A 86 25.11 16.77 17.25
N ASP A 87 25.08 18.06 17.59
CA ASP A 87 25.47 18.50 18.91
C ASP A 87 24.57 17.86 19.97
N ALA A 88 25.14 17.54 21.12
CA ALA A 88 24.36 17.11 22.26
C ALA A 88 23.30 18.17 22.58
N PRO A 89 22.01 17.78 22.80
CA PRO A 89 20.95 18.74 23.08
C PRO A 89 21.29 19.60 24.29
N GLN A 90 21.04 20.91 24.18
CA GLN A 90 21.19 21.79 25.31
C GLN A 90 20.10 21.52 26.35
N MET A 91 20.48 21.07 27.52
CA MET A 91 19.56 20.89 28.65
C MET A 91 19.38 22.23 29.39
N LEU A 92 18.16 22.79 29.31
CA LEU A 92 17.78 24.00 30.01
C LEU A 92 17.36 23.68 31.45
N PRO A 93 17.32 24.66 32.34
CA PRO A 93 16.64 24.49 33.63
C PRO A 93 15.17 24.05 33.42
N VAL A 94 14.68 23.04 34.17
CA VAL A 94 13.32 22.53 34.03
C VAL A 94 12.25 23.60 34.24
N ASN A 95 12.51 24.58 35.11
CA ASN A 95 11.60 25.68 35.36
C ASN A 95 11.44 26.69 34.20
N GLU A 96 12.24 26.55 33.14
CA GLU A 96 12.11 27.30 31.89
C GLU A 96 11.29 26.54 30.86
N ALA A 97 10.89 25.29 31.15
CA ALA A 97 10.12 24.42 30.24
C ALA A 97 8.61 24.62 30.45
N GLU A 98 7.97 25.34 29.53
CA GLU A 98 6.56 25.78 29.67
C GLU A 98 5.53 24.62 29.69
N GLN A 99 5.84 23.48 29.08
CA GLN A 99 4.95 22.31 29.04
C GLN A 99 5.12 21.38 30.24
N VAL A 100 6.08 21.67 31.13
CA VAL A 100 6.49 20.75 32.19
C VAL A 100 5.93 21.20 33.53
N THR A 101 5.30 20.27 34.21
CA THR A 101 4.84 20.43 35.60
C THR A 101 5.48 19.35 36.49
N GLY A 102 5.26 19.44 37.82
CA GLY A 102 5.80 18.46 38.76
C GLY A 102 7.08 18.91 39.44
N ASN A 103 7.86 17.94 39.92
CA ASN A 103 9.09 18.18 40.69
C ASN A 103 10.13 17.05 40.42
N GLU A 104 11.22 17.02 41.22
CA GLU A 104 12.29 16.03 41.04
C GLU A 104 11.89 14.57 41.28
N ASP A 105 10.72 14.30 41.87
CA ASP A 105 10.22 12.93 42.00
C ASP A 105 9.47 12.49 40.73
N ALA A 106 8.80 13.45 40.05
CA ALA A 106 8.05 13.18 38.82
C ALA A 106 7.85 14.47 38.01
N TYR A 107 8.37 14.51 36.81
CA TYR A 107 8.11 15.55 35.83
C TYR A 107 7.05 15.11 34.84
N VAL A 108 6.11 15.99 34.52
CA VAL A 108 4.88 15.66 33.75
C VAL A 108 4.71 16.60 32.58
N ILE A 109 4.40 16.04 31.43
CA ILE A 109 3.90 16.75 30.24
C ILE A 109 2.48 16.26 29.99
N GLU A 110 1.52 17.18 29.89
CA GLU A 110 0.09 16.86 29.68
C GLU A 110 -0.27 16.93 28.18
N ASN A 111 -1.12 15.99 27.75
CA ASN A 111 -1.71 16.01 26.42
C ASN A 111 -3.11 15.37 26.46
N GLY A 112 -4.14 16.21 26.54
CA GLY A 112 -5.52 15.74 26.71
C GLY A 112 -5.70 14.93 27.99
N ASP A 113 -6.26 13.76 27.85
CA ASP A 113 -6.52 12.83 28.98
C ASP A 113 -5.28 12.05 29.43
N TYR A 114 -4.17 12.18 28.69
CA TYR A 114 -2.93 11.44 28.95
C TYR A 114 -1.80 12.37 29.40
N ARG A 115 -0.91 11.81 30.19
CA ARG A 115 0.30 12.48 30.67
C ARG A 115 1.51 11.59 30.45
N LEU A 116 2.57 12.15 29.91
CA LEU A 116 3.89 11.55 29.87
C LEU A 116 4.62 11.97 31.14
N VAL A 117 5.08 10.98 31.90
CA VAL A 117 5.69 11.17 33.21
C VAL A 117 7.10 10.60 33.22
N LEU A 118 8.10 11.40 33.55
CA LEU A 118 9.42 10.94 33.93
C LEU A 118 9.44 10.78 35.47
N GLU A 119 9.27 9.57 35.93
CA GLU A 119 9.16 9.26 37.35
C GLU A 119 10.47 8.67 37.88
N LYS A 120 10.91 9.19 39.02
CA LYS A 120 12.12 8.78 39.71
C LYS A 120 11.95 7.41 40.39
N ALA A 121 12.84 6.50 40.09
CA ALA A 121 12.93 5.19 40.70
C ALA A 121 14.37 4.94 41.20
N GLY A 122 14.63 5.17 42.47
CA GLY A 122 15.98 5.21 43.00
C GLY A 122 16.76 6.43 42.49
N ASP A 123 17.90 6.19 41.84
CA ASP A 123 18.77 7.26 41.30
C ASP A 123 18.51 7.57 39.80
N VAL A 124 17.49 6.95 39.19
CA VAL A 124 17.21 7.09 37.75
C VAL A 124 15.73 7.37 37.52
N TYR A 125 15.41 7.88 36.31
CA TYR A 125 14.04 8.13 35.89
C TYR A 125 13.62 7.13 34.81
N SER A 126 12.38 6.67 34.93
CA SER A 126 11.68 5.87 33.94
C SER A 126 10.64 6.73 33.19
N VAL A 127 10.14 6.22 32.04
CA VAL A 127 9.07 6.85 31.27
C VAL A 127 7.77 6.12 31.49
N LYS A 128 6.69 6.86 31.78
CA LYS A 128 5.34 6.31 31.89
C LYS A 128 4.35 7.17 31.12
N ILE A 129 3.33 6.55 30.58
CA ILE A 129 2.12 7.24 30.08
C ILE A 129 0.97 6.84 31.00
N VAL A 130 0.33 7.84 31.59
CA VAL A 130 -0.70 7.68 32.59
C VAL A 130 -1.98 8.43 32.20
N THR A 131 -3.11 8.04 32.79
CA THR A 131 -4.41 8.70 32.58
C THR A 131 -5.21 8.71 33.87
N GLY A 132 -6.24 9.56 33.92
CA GLY A 132 -7.16 9.72 35.05
C GLY A 132 -6.52 10.39 36.28
N GLU A 133 -7.33 10.74 37.27
CA GLU A 133 -6.90 11.44 38.50
C GLU A 133 -5.95 10.58 39.37
N ASN A 134 -6.06 9.26 39.27
CA ASN A 134 -5.24 8.32 40.05
C ASN A 134 -3.91 7.95 39.33
N ASN A 135 -3.56 8.62 38.24
CA ASN A 135 -2.35 8.35 37.46
C ASN A 135 -2.22 6.87 37.07
N ALA A 136 -3.30 6.27 36.58
CA ALA A 136 -3.27 4.88 36.12
C ALA A 136 -2.27 4.70 34.98
N VAL A 137 -1.23 3.90 35.21
CA VAL A 137 -0.18 3.65 34.18
C VAL A 137 -0.75 2.75 33.09
N LYS A 138 -0.69 3.22 31.85
CA LYS A 138 -1.13 2.51 30.66
C LYS A 138 0.07 1.91 29.93
N PHE A 139 1.08 2.72 29.69
CA PHE A 139 2.30 2.30 29.00
C PHE A 139 3.54 2.78 29.75
N GLN A 140 4.67 2.09 29.58
CA GLN A 140 5.88 2.43 30.32
C GLN A 140 7.15 1.95 29.60
N ASN A 141 8.30 2.53 29.99
CA ASN A 141 9.63 1.98 29.80
C ASN A 141 10.47 2.27 31.06
N MET A 142 10.88 1.22 31.72
CA MET A 142 11.67 1.34 32.98
C MET A 142 13.16 1.66 32.70
N THR A 143 13.65 1.34 31.50
CA THR A 143 15.04 1.58 31.05
C THR A 143 15.03 2.18 29.65
N PRO A 144 14.56 3.45 29.50
CA PRO A 144 14.29 4.03 28.20
C PRO A 144 15.53 4.18 27.31
N ALA A 145 16.71 4.39 27.89
CA ALA A 145 17.95 4.44 27.14
C ALA A 145 18.48 3.04 26.89
N GLN A 146 18.65 2.66 25.62
CA GLN A 146 19.19 1.36 25.23
C GLN A 146 20.13 1.48 24.02
N ILE A 147 21.29 0.83 24.13
CA ILE A 147 22.28 0.68 23.07
C ILE A 147 22.58 -0.81 22.89
N SER A 148 22.69 -1.26 21.65
CA SER A 148 23.22 -2.58 21.30
C SER A 148 24.47 -2.43 20.46
N VAL A 149 25.56 -3.12 20.89
CA VAL A 149 26.84 -3.09 20.22
C VAL A 149 27.17 -4.48 19.67
N THR A 150 27.72 -4.55 18.46
CA THR A 150 28.17 -5.80 17.84
C THR A 150 29.60 -5.68 17.36
N THR A 151 30.43 -6.68 17.74
CA THR A 151 31.85 -6.69 17.40
C THR A 151 32.19 -7.56 16.19
N ASN A 152 31.20 -8.29 15.65
CA ASN A 152 31.45 -9.17 14.51
C ASN A 152 30.38 -9.02 13.41
N LYS A 153 30.84 -9.22 12.15
CA LYS A 153 30.00 -9.15 10.95
C LYS A 153 28.85 -10.17 10.92
N LYS A 154 28.91 -11.25 11.73
CA LYS A 154 27.88 -12.29 11.80
C LYS A 154 26.81 -12.00 12.86
N LEU A 155 26.93 -10.89 13.59
CA LEU A 155 25.99 -10.44 14.63
C LEU A 155 25.79 -11.46 15.78
N THR A 156 26.69 -12.38 15.93
CA THR A 156 26.64 -13.42 16.97
C THR A 156 27.22 -12.98 18.30
N GLN A 157 27.98 -11.89 18.30
CA GLN A 157 28.52 -11.25 19.51
C GLN A 157 27.88 -9.87 19.66
N LYS A 158 26.83 -9.80 20.45
CA LYS A 158 26.07 -8.60 20.72
C LYS A 158 25.99 -8.37 22.23
N GLU A 159 26.33 -7.15 22.64
CA GLU A 159 26.12 -6.64 23.98
C GLU A 159 24.96 -5.64 23.92
N THR A 160 23.96 -5.76 24.79
CA THR A 160 22.88 -4.78 24.94
C THR A 160 22.94 -4.21 26.33
N ILE A 161 23.07 -2.90 26.41
CA ILE A 161 23.09 -2.14 27.66
C ILE A 161 21.87 -1.19 27.69
N SER A 162 21.24 -1.08 28.84
CA SER A 162 20.08 -0.20 29.03
C SER A 162 20.09 0.43 30.42
N GLY A 163 19.44 1.59 30.55
CA GLY A 163 19.34 2.30 31.82
C GLY A 163 18.23 3.34 31.83
N GLY A 164 17.86 3.76 33.04
CA GLY A 164 17.02 4.95 33.24
C GLY A 164 17.82 6.24 33.05
N TYR A 165 17.14 7.37 32.94
CA TYR A 165 17.81 8.67 32.86
C TYR A 165 18.44 9.03 34.21
N THR A 166 19.68 9.49 34.17
CA THR A 166 20.44 9.92 35.37
C THR A 166 20.31 11.42 35.63
N SER A 167 19.85 12.19 34.66
CA SER A 167 19.57 13.61 34.79
C SER A 167 18.41 14.06 33.91
N ILE A 168 17.72 15.09 34.34
CA ILE A 168 16.57 15.68 33.68
C ILE A 168 16.80 17.18 33.53
N GLY A 169 16.41 17.74 32.38
CA GLY A 169 16.43 19.17 32.09
C GLY A 169 15.25 19.57 31.20
N GLY A 170 15.03 20.86 31.02
CA GLY A 170 14.12 21.37 30.00
C GLY A 170 14.74 21.31 28.61
N ASN A 171 13.94 21.46 27.54
CA ASN A 171 14.40 21.61 26.16
C ASN A 171 13.83 22.85 25.48
N VAL A 172 14.39 23.19 24.34
CA VAL A 172 14.02 24.38 23.57
C VAL A 172 12.60 24.37 23.01
N ALA A 173 11.95 23.18 22.97
CA ALA A 173 10.55 23.02 22.59
C ALA A 173 9.57 23.23 23.75
N GLY A 174 10.08 23.67 24.91
CA GLY A 174 9.29 23.86 26.13
C GLY A 174 8.98 22.56 26.89
N GLY A 175 9.51 21.43 26.44
CA GLY A 175 9.32 20.11 27.04
C GLY A 175 10.50 19.68 27.91
N ILE A 176 10.68 18.37 28.10
CA ILE A 176 11.63 17.77 29.04
C ILE A 176 12.65 16.88 28.33
N THR A 177 13.91 16.93 28.75
CA THR A 177 14.99 16.07 28.28
C THR A 177 15.46 15.14 29.38
N GLY A 178 15.39 13.81 29.13
CA GLY A 178 16.05 12.80 29.92
C GLY A 178 17.41 12.46 29.34
N LYS A 179 18.48 12.44 30.18
CA LYS A 179 19.83 12.03 29.79
C LYS A 179 20.24 10.78 30.55
N ALA A 180 20.78 9.79 29.83
CA ALA A 180 21.46 8.63 30.40
C ALA A 180 22.87 8.49 29.81
N VAL A 181 23.82 7.96 30.59
CA VAL A 181 25.14 7.55 30.09
C VAL A 181 25.27 6.05 30.25
N LEU A 182 25.51 5.37 29.15
CA LEU A 182 25.67 3.92 29.09
C LEU A 182 27.13 3.58 28.75
N GLU A 183 27.69 2.56 29.43
CA GLU A 183 29.08 2.14 29.22
C GLU A 183 29.10 0.65 28.89
N THR A 184 29.79 0.27 27.80
CA THR A 184 29.99 -1.12 27.39
C THR A 184 31.07 -1.79 28.23
N THR A 185 31.09 -3.12 28.21
CA THR A 185 32.16 -3.90 28.86
C THR A 185 33.55 -3.51 28.35
N ALA A 186 33.67 -3.05 27.11
CA ALA A 186 34.95 -2.58 26.54
C ALA A 186 35.27 -1.15 26.93
N GLY A 187 34.39 -0.44 27.63
CA GLY A 187 34.60 0.93 28.09
C GLY A 187 34.23 2.01 27.08
N SER A 188 33.51 1.69 26.00
CA SER A 188 32.90 2.71 25.15
C SER A 188 31.70 3.34 25.87
N LYS A 189 31.56 4.68 25.73
CA LYS A 189 30.51 5.45 26.43
C LYS A 189 29.58 6.15 25.46
N PHE A 190 28.30 6.03 25.73
CA PHE A 190 27.23 6.64 24.95
C PHE A 190 26.35 7.49 25.85
N ALA A 191 26.22 8.77 25.51
CA ALA A 191 25.20 9.65 26.10
C ALA A 191 23.93 9.59 25.26
N VAL A 192 22.84 9.15 25.86
CA VAL A 192 21.50 9.07 25.25
C VAL A 192 20.66 10.21 25.80
N TYR A 193 20.14 11.03 24.90
CA TYR A 193 19.23 12.12 25.22
C TYR A 193 17.90 11.85 24.56
N ASP A 194 16.80 11.94 25.34
CA ASP A 194 15.44 11.89 24.83
C ASP A 194 14.72 13.19 25.18
N GLU A 195 14.44 14.01 24.18
CA GLU A 195 13.68 15.25 24.30
C GLU A 195 12.20 14.95 24.07
N TYR A 196 11.38 15.12 25.10
CA TYR A 196 9.93 14.96 25.05
C TYR A 196 9.23 16.32 25.02
N TYR A 197 8.23 16.47 24.18
CA TYR A 197 7.39 17.68 24.09
C TYR A 197 6.07 17.34 23.41
N VAL A 198 5.08 18.23 23.50
CA VAL A 198 3.81 18.14 22.77
C VAL A 198 3.87 19.06 21.56
N TYR A 199 3.49 18.53 20.42
CA TYR A 199 3.27 19.28 19.21
C TYR A 199 2.06 18.73 18.46
N GLY A 200 1.10 19.62 18.13
CA GLY A 200 -0.24 19.17 17.76
C GLY A 200 -0.86 18.40 18.94
N ASP A 201 -1.59 17.35 18.65
CA ASP A 201 -2.22 16.47 19.65
C ASP A 201 -1.36 15.24 19.98
N LEU A 202 -0.05 15.30 19.74
CA LEU A 202 0.87 14.17 19.89
C LEU A 202 1.99 14.47 20.87
N PHE A 203 2.39 13.47 21.65
CA PHE A 203 3.71 13.49 22.25
C PHE A 203 4.75 13.28 21.16
N ASN A 204 5.87 14.00 21.25
CA ASN A 204 7.01 13.84 20.37
C ASN A 204 8.20 13.39 21.21
N VAL A 205 9.03 12.54 20.62
CA VAL A 205 10.33 12.16 21.16
C VAL A 205 11.40 12.38 20.10
N ARG A 206 12.43 13.17 20.47
CA ARG A 206 13.66 13.25 19.69
C ARG A 206 14.75 12.56 20.48
N ARG A 207 15.32 11.49 19.91
CA ARG A 207 16.46 10.82 20.50
C ARG A 207 17.75 11.26 19.82
N THR A 208 18.74 11.68 20.63
CA THR A 208 20.10 11.89 20.20
C THR A 208 21.01 10.96 21.00
N VAL A 209 21.91 10.24 20.31
CA VAL A 209 22.93 9.40 20.92
C VAL A 209 24.29 9.90 20.49
N VAL A 210 25.10 10.31 21.47
CA VAL A 210 26.47 10.80 21.27
C VAL A 210 27.43 9.72 21.77
N CYS A 211 28.34 9.26 20.93
CA CYS A 211 29.43 8.38 21.35
C CYS A 211 30.55 9.22 21.96
N GLU A 212 30.58 9.35 23.30
CA GLU A 212 31.57 10.17 24.01
C GLU A 212 32.96 9.52 24.07
N VAL A 213 33.02 8.18 24.12
CA VAL A 213 34.26 7.38 24.16
C VAL A 213 34.12 6.15 23.29
N ALA A 214 35.04 5.96 22.36
CA ALA A 214 35.09 4.82 21.45
C ALA A 214 36.32 3.96 21.76
N ASN A 215 36.15 2.88 22.51
CA ASN A 215 37.22 1.98 22.95
C ASN A 215 37.23 0.63 22.22
N GLU A 216 36.32 0.44 21.26
CA GLU A 216 36.19 -0.83 20.55
C GLU A 216 35.92 -0.64 19.07
N THR A 217 36.38 -1.57 18.22
CA THR A 217 36.00 -1.61 16.81
C THR A 217 34.71 -2.41 16.71
N ALA A 218 33.56 -1.72 16.64
CA ALA A 218 32.26 -2.33 16.66
C ALA A 218 31.24 -1.45 15.91
N GLY A 219 30.06 -1.99 15.67
CA GLY A 219 28.91 -1.22 15.25
C GLY A 219 27.91 -1.10 16.40
N TYR A 220 27.09 -0.05 16.42
CA TYR A 220 26.06 0.16 17.42
C TYR A 220 24.73 0.61 16.83
N THR A 221 23.66 0.36 17.58
CA THR A 221 22.30 0.81 17.30
C THR A 221 21.61 1.19 18.61
N THR A 222 20.58 2.03 18.54
CA THR A 222 19.74 2.39 19.69
C THR A 222 18.31 1.93 19.48
N ASN A 223 17.63 1.56 20.57
CA ASN A 223 16.23 1.17 20.60
C ASN A 223 15.45 2.13 21.51
N TYR A 224 14.30 2.58 21.01
CA TYR A 224 13.26 3.25 21.80
C TYR A 224 12.01 2.40 21.79
N SER A 225 11.44 2.13 22.96
CA SER A 225 10.23 1.31 23.09
C SER A 225 9.34 1.78 24.23
N LEU A 226 8.05 1.49 24.10
CA LEU A 226 7.06 1.62 25.16
C LEU A 226 6.23 0.33 25.21
N GLU A 227 6.04 -0.24 26.39
CA GLU A 227 5.28 -1.47 26.60
C GLU A 227 3.99 -1.24 27.41
N ALA A 228 2.98 -2.07 27.17
CA ALA A 228 1.76 -2.06 27.97
C ALA A 228 2.04 -2.41 29.43
N LYS A 229 1.44 -1.69 30.36
CA LYS A 229 1.55 -1.97 31.79
C LYS A 229 0.81 -3.23 32.18
N ALA A 230 -0.35 -3.47 31.58
CA ALA A 230 -1.13 -4.66 31.87
C ALA A 230 -0.33 -5.92 31.51
N SER A 231 -0.47 -6.95 32.32
CA SER A 231 0.06 -8.28 32.06
C SER A 231 -0.66 -8.91 30.86
N ALA A 232 -0.51 -8.28 29.67
CA ALA A 232 -1.01 -8.85 28.47
C ALA A 232 -0.29 -10.19 28.28
N ALA A 233 -1.02 -11.27 28.42
CA ALA A 233 -0.50 -12.62 28.36
C ALA A 233 -0.05 -12.98 26.93
N GLY A 234 0.94 -12.26 26.44
CA GLY A 234 1.50 -12.45 25.13
C GLY A 234 0.79 -11.69 23.99
N TYR A 235 1.17 -11.98 22.76
CA TYR A 235 0.69 -11.30 21.55
C TYR A 235 -0.84 -11.37 21.34
N THR A 236 -1.49 -12.43 21.80
CA THR A 236 -2.93 -12.65 21.60
C THR A 236 -3.82 -11.69 22.37
N ALA A 237 -3.27 -11.02 23.40
CA ALA A 237 -3.99 -10.04 24.20
C ALA A 237 -4.12 -8.67 23.51
N CYS A 238 -3.42 -8.47 22.40
CA CYS A 238 -3.40 -7.20 21.68
C CYS A 238 -3.77 -7.38 20.21
N GLU A 239 -4.05 -6.26 19.57
CA GLU A 239 -4.23 -6.10 18.12
C GLU A 239 -3.17 -5.14 17.62
N TYR A 240 -2.73 -5.31 16.38
CA TYR A 240 -1.56 -4.61 15.85
C TYR A 240 -1.82 -4.03 14.49
N PHE A 241 -1.12 -2.92 14.20
CA PHE A 241 -1.08 -2.32 12.88
C PHE A 241 0.34 -1.85 12.55
N ILE A 242 0.85 -2.31 11.41
CA ILE A 242 2.04 -1.78 10.76
C ILE A 242 1.71 -1.68 9.27
N PRO A 243 1.65 -0.48 8.69
CA PRO A 243 1.25 -0.25 7.30
C PRO A 243 1.91 -1.24 6.33
N ALA A 244 1.10 -1.84 5.45
CA ALA A 244 1.46 -2.85 4.47
C ALA A 244 2.03 -4.17 5.03
N ASN A 245 2.13 -4.35 6.33
CA ASN A 245 2.75 -5.52 6.97
C ASN A 245 1.80 -6.26 7.91
N ILE A 246 1.16 -5.56 8.83
CA ILE A 246 0.24 -6.17 9.81
C ILE A 246 -1.04 -5.36 9.87
N TYR A 247 -2.16 -6.04 9.68
CA TYR A 247 -3.51 -5.54 9.88
C TYR A 247 -4.26 -6.47 10.82
N CYS A 248 -4.69 -5.95 11.98
CA CYS A 248 -5.36 -6.67 13.03
C CYS A 248 -4.52 -7.81 13.67
N THR A 249 -5.11 -8.58 14.55
CA THR A 249 -4.50 -9.81 15.02
C THR A 249 -4.70 -10.91 14.02
N SER A 250 -3.74 -11.26 13.28
CA SER A 250 -3.70 -12.64 12.93
C SER A 250 -2.75 -13.34 13.90
N ASP A 251 -3.30 -14.12 14.82
CA ASP A 251 -2.52 -15.10 15.59
C ASP A 251 -1.63 -15.92 14.65
N LYS A 252 -2.10 -16.14 13.44
CA LYS A 252 -1.36 -16.78 12.35
C LYS A 252 -0.13 -16.00 11.92
N PHE A 253 -0.16 -14.68 11.92
CA PHE A 253 0.97 -13.86 11.47
C PHE A 253 2.09 -13.84 12.50
N LEU A 254 1.74 -13.72 13.78
CA LEU A 254 2.68 -13.65 14.89
C LEU A 254 3.17 -15.03 15.38
N THR A 255 2.51 -16.11 14.99
CA THR A 255 2.87 -17.48 15.40
C THR A 255 3.62 -18.27 14.33
N ALA A 256 3.46 -17.96 13.06
CA ALA A 256 4.01 -18.73 11.94
C ALA A 256 5.37 -18.19 11.44
N GLY A 257 6.34 -17.98 12.30
CA GLY A 257 7.70 -17.62 11.90
C GLY A 257 8.28 -16.39 12.57
N THR A 258 7.60 -15.87 13.56
CA THR A 258 8.10 -14.75 14.36
C THR A 258 9.26 -15.20 15.24
N SER A 259 10.28 -14.35 15.31
CA SER A 259 11.30 -14.44 16.33
C SER A 259 10.64 -14.35 17.72
N ALA A 260 11.27 -14.94 18.73
CA ALA A 260 10.81 -14.84 20.11
C ALA A 260 10.76 -13.38 20.63
N LEU A 261 11.34 -12.43 19.90
CA LEU A 261 11.58 -11.06 20.32
C LEU A 261 10.59 -10.02 19.74
N GLY A 262 9.83 -10.35 18.69
CA GLY A 262 8.87 -9.42 18.09
C GLY A 262 8.80 -9.47 16.57
N TYR A 263 8.24 -8.42 15.99
CA TYR A 263 8.17 -8.21 14.56
C TYR A 263 8.53 -6.75 14.26
N ALA A 264 9.52 -6.53 13.42
CA ALA A 264 9.93 -5.20 13.01
C ALA A 264 10.39 -5.19 11.55
N VAL A 265 10.02 -4.15 10.84
CA VAL A 265 10.36 -3.93 9.43
C VAL A 265 11.10 -2.61 9.25
N SER A 266 11.96 -2.54 8.24
CA SER A 266 12.61 -1.28 7.87
C SER A 266 11.61 -0.25 7.37
N ASP A 267 11.96 1.03 7.45
CA ASP A 267 11.19 2.14 6.89
C ASP A 267 10.81 1.90 5.42
N ALA A 268 11.73 1.33 4.63
CA ALA A 268 11.46 1.02 3.23
C ALA A 268 10.38 -0.05 3.00
N LYS A 269 10.02 -0.81 4.04
CA LYS A 269 8.95 -1.82 3.99
C LYS A 269 7.65 -1.36 4.64
N ALA A 270 7.65 -0.18 5.25
CA ALA A 270 6.49 0.43 5.89
C ALA A 270 6.16 1.75 5.19
N PRO A 271 5.12 1.81 4.36
CA PRO A 271 4.76 3.00 3.57
C PRO A 271 4.59 4.28 4.39
N THR A 272 4.07 4.13 5.60
CA THR A 272 4.18 5.11 6.69
C THR A 272 4.87 4.38 7.83
N PRO A 273 6.06 4.82 8.28
CA PRO A 273 6.83 4.07 9.28
C PRO A 273 6.23 4.23 10.67
N MET A 274 5.12 3.53 10.91
CA MET A 274 4.42 3.51 12.18
C MET A 274 4.11 2.08 12.64
N ALA A 275 3.99 1.92 13.97
CA ALA A 275 3.48 0.72 14.60
C ALA A 275 2.43 1.10 15.65
N MET A 276 1.32 0.39 15.68
CA MET A 276 0.24 0.56 16.65
C MET A 276 -0.03 -0.75 17.37
N MET A 277 -0.37 -0.65 18.62
CA MET A 277 -0.87 -1.73 19.47
C MET A 277 -2.13 -1.28 20.18
N ARG A 278 -3.18 -2.12 20.18
CA ARG A 278 -4.38 -1.96 20.98
C ARG A 278 -4.52 -3.13 21.96
N VAL A 279 -4.69 -2.85 23.22
CA VAL A 279 -4.95 -3.86 24.27
C VAL A 279 -6.43 -4.24 24.23
N LYS A 280 -6.76 -5.48 23.90
CA LYS A 280 -8.16 -5.92 23.71
C LYS A 280 -9.05 -5.73 24.95
N GLU A 281 -8.50 -6.01 26.13
CA GLU A 281 -9.27 -6.00 27.39
C GLU A 281 -9.65 -4.59 27.82
N THR A 282 -8.76 -3.60 27.60
CA THR A 282 -8.93 -2.24 28.12
C THR A 282 -9.25 -1.21 27.05
N GLY A 283 -9.06 -1.55 25.77
CA GLY A 283 -9.18 -0.62 24.65
C GLY A 283 -8.02 0.37 24.56
N ASP A 284 -7.01 0.30 25.45
CA ASP A 284 -5.88 1.22 25.42
C ASP A 284 -5.06 1.05 24.14
N VAL A 285 -4.79 2.14 23.45
CA VAL A 285 -4.06 2.20 22.17
C VAL A 285 -2.77 2.98 22.36
N LEU A 286 -1.69 2.44 21.83
CA LEU A 286 -0.40 3.09 21.74
C LEU A 286 0.11 2.98 20.30
N SER A 287 0.55 4.08 19.73
CA SER A 287 1.24 4.07 18.44
C SER A 287 2.46 4.97 18.46
N ILE A 288 3.44 4.58 17.65
CA ILE A 288 4.65 5.36 17.38
C ILE A 288 4.84 5.46 15.88
N CYS A 289 5.23 6.64 15.39
CA CYS A 289 5.54 6.87 13.98
C CYS A 289 6.84 7.66 13.87
N ARG A 290 7.75 7.21 13.02
CA ARG A 290 8.95 7.98 12.71
C ARG A 290 8.58 9.20 11.88
N LYS A 291 9.00 10.37 12.34
CA LYS A 291 8.82 11.63 11.62
C LYS A 291 9.95 11.79 10.60
N SER A 292 9.62 12.20 9.39
CA SER A 292 10.59 12.45 8.31
C SER A 292 11.57 11.27 8.09
N PRO A 293 11.08 10.09 7.68
CA PRO A 293 11.95 8.95 7.44
C PRO A 293 12.88 9.23 6.26
N TYR A 294 14.15 8.99 6.47
CA TYR A 294 15.15 8.99 5.40
C TYR A 294 15.62 7.57 5.15
N VAL A 295 15.59 7.13 3.90
CA VAL A 295 16.03 5.81 3.50
C VAL A 295 17.02 5.94 2.35
N ASN A 296 18.26 5.59 2.59
CA ASN A 296 19.27 5.43 1.56
C ASN A 296 19.65 3.95 1.44
N THR A 297 19.38 3.36 0.27
CA THR A 297 19.60 1.95 -0.01
C THR A 297 20.96 1.67 -0.67
N GLY A 298 21.79 2.68 -0.87
CA GLY A 298 23.03 2.61 -1.65
C GLY A 298 24.14 1.77 -1.06
N ASP A 299 23.96 1.23 0.16
CA ASP A 299 24.96 0.38 0.79
C ASP A 299 24.83 -1.07 0.31
N LYS A 300 25.77 -1.49 -0.53
CA LYS A 300 25.86 -2.85 -1.07
C LYS A 300 26.33 -3.89 -0.02
N ASP A 301 26.78 -3.46 1.15
CA ASP A 301 27.26 -4.34 2.19
C ASP A 301 26.11 -4.97 2.97
N SER A 302 25.65 -6.11 2.49
CA SER A 302 24.61 -6.94 3.14
C SER A 302 25.07 -7.71 4.37
N GLY A 303 26.27 -7.53 4.83
CA GLY A 303 26.85 -8.33 5.92
C GLY A 303 27.82 -7.56 6.81
N GLY A 304 27.31 -6.96 7.88
CA GLY A 304 28.12 -6.35 8.90
C GLY A 304 27.70 -4.92 9.24
N TYR A 305 28.43 -4.26 10.15
CA TYR A 305 28.23 -2.85 10.40
C TYR A 305 28.77 -2.04 9.22
N SER A 306 27.96 -1.12 8.73
CA SER A 306 28.36 -0.21 7.68
C SER A 306 29.23 0.89 8.24
N LYS A 307 30.35 1.15 7.56
CA LYS A 307 31.16 2.36 7.79
C LYS A 307 30.60 3.59 7.09
N SER A 308 29.62 3.38 6.21
CA SER A 308 28.99 4.45 5.47
C SER A 308 28.10 5.29 6.36
N LYS A 309 28.31 6.59 6.36
CA LYS A 309 27.43 7.58 6.99
C LYS A 309 26.03 7.60 6.33
N GLU A 310 25.89 6.93 5.16
CA GLU A 310 24.73 7.07 4.28
C GLU A 310 23.64 6.01 4.47
N ALA A 311 23.90 4.90 5.15
CA ALA A 311 22.96 3.78 5.26
C ALA A 311 22.11 3.82 6.55
N LYS A 312 21.58 4.97 6.90
CA LYS A 312 20.88 5.19 8.18
C LYS A 312 19.38 5.26 7.98
N TYR A 313 18.72 4.09 7.84
CA TYR A 313 17.29 3.96 7.96
C TYR A 313 16.92 3.22 9.24
N ALA A 314 15.69 3.43 9.72
CA ALA A 314 15.20 2.81 10.95
C ALA A 314 14.44 1.53 10.68
N SER A 315 14.03 0.85 11.73
CA SER A 315 12.95 -0.12 11.71
C SER A 315 11.91 0.22 12.77
N ILE A 316 10.67 -0.10 12.46
CA ILE A 316 9.52 0.11 13.31
C ILE A 316 8.81 -1.22 13.54
N GLY A 317 8.24 -1.45 14.73
CA GLY A 317 7.63 -2.74 14.98
C GLY A 317 7.00 -2.94 16.34
N ILE A 318 6.66 -4.19 16.58
CA ILE A 318 6.11 -4.69 17.83
C ILE A 318 7.22 -5.36 18.61
N TYR A 319 7.38 -4.91 19.81
CA TYR A 319 8.32 -5.43 20.80
C TYR A 319 7.66 -6.48 21.68
N LYS A 320 8.39 -7.54 22.00
CA LYS A 320 7.98 -8.51 23.01
C LYS A 320 9.09 -8.67 24.04
N GLY A 321 8.93 -8.00 25.15
CA GLY A 321 9.71 -8.19 26.36
C GLY A 321 8.94 -8.97 27.41
N SER A 322 8.91 -8.43 28.63
CA SER A 322 8.01 -8.92 29.71
C SER A 322 6.54 -8.69 29.37
N ASN A 323 6.27 -7.59 28.67
CA ASN A 323 4.98 -7.23 28.09
C ASN A 323 5.16 -6.97 26.59
N VAL A 324 4.04 -6.71 25.91
CA VAL A 324 4.05 -6.32 24.50
C VAL A 324 4.06 -4.80 24.40
N GLY A 325 4.75 -4.26 23.41
CA GLY A 325 4.85 -2.84 23.17
C GLY A 325 5.17 -2.51 21.72
N VAL A 326 5.34 -1.24 21.44
CA VAL A 326 5.85 -0.74 20.15
C VAL A 326 7.31 -0.34 20.30
N LYS A 327 8.07 -0.43 19.20
CA LYS A 327 9.49 -0.05 19.19
C LYS A 327 9.91 0.63 17.90
N LEU A 328 11.01 1.38 18.01
CA LEU A 328 11.78 1.93 16.92
C LEU A 328 13.28 1.65 17.17
N ASP A 329 13.94 1.01 16.20
CA ASP A 329 15.39 0.79 16.23
C ASP A 329 16.09 1.67 15.20
N TYR A 330 17.21 2.28 15.58
CA TYR A 330 18.00 3.13 14.70
C TYR A 330 19.50 2.96 14.92
N PRO A 331 20.28 2.61 13.91
CA PRO A 331 19.90 2.06 12.61
C PRO A 331 19.08 0.78 12.67
N CYS A 332 18.50 0.42 11.54
CA CYS A 332 17.52 -0.65 11.33
C CYS A 332 17.89 -2.00 11.95
N GLN A 333 16.94 -2.60 12.66
CA GLN A 333 17.02 -3.95 13.22
C GLN A 333 15.72 -4.70 12.93
N GLU A 334 15.61 -5.33 11.75
CA GLU A 334 14.43 -6.10 11.39
C GLU A 334 14.31 -7.39 12.22
N GLU A 335 13.10 -7.79 12.53
CA GLU A 335 12.76 -9.01 13.26
C GLU A 335 11.50 -9.66 12.68
N GLY A 336 11.43 -10.99 12.71
CA GLY A 336 10.23 -11.72 12.32
C GLY A 336 9.92 -11.73 10.83
N VAL A 337 10.78 -11.20 9.97
CA VAL A 337 10.65 -11.18 8.51
C VAL A 337 11.59 -12.18 7.86
N ASN A 338 11.26 -12.63 6.64
CA ASN A 338 12.05 -13.67 5.96
C ASN A 338 13.47 -13.23 5.59
N THR A 339 13.65 -11.95 5.30
CA THR A 339 14.95 -11.38 4.96
C THR A 339 15.25 -10.26 5.93
N LEU A 340 16.18 -10.49 6.83
CA LEU A 340 16.50 -9.55 7.91
C LEU A 340 17.52 -8.52 7.45
N ALA A 341 17.20 -7.26 7.71
CA ALA A 341 18.15 -6.16 7.62
C ALA A 341 18.62 -5.76 9.03
N HIS A 342 19.91 -5.86 9.24
CA HIS A 342 20.54 -5.34 10.45
C HIS A 342 21.61 -4.34 10.06
N LYS A 343 21.43 -3.08 10.47
CA LYS A 343 22.36 -1.98 10.22
C LYS A 343 22.90 -1.45 11.53
N TYR A 344 24.15 -1.01 11.51
CA TYR A 344 24.84 -0.48 12.68
C TYR A 344 25.67 0.74 12.25
N ALA A 345 25.70 1.76 13.08
CA ALA A 345 26.68 2.83 12.95
C ALA A 345 28.01 2.36 13.56
N GLU A 346 29.14 2.81 13.02
CA GLU A 346 30.45 2.53 13.61
C GLU A 346 30.56 3.19 14.98
N VAL A 347 31.10 2.49 15.98
CA VAL A 347 31.45 3.07 17.27
C VAL A 347 32.60 4.04 17.06
N SER A 348 32.28 5.32 17.01
CA SER A 348 33.20 6.43 16.74
C SER A 348 32.62 7.70 17.34
N THR A 349 33.47 8.54 17.88
CA THR A 349 33.07 9.87 18.38
C THR A 349 32.67 10.85 17.28
N GLU A 350 32.76 10.44 16.02
CA GLU A 350 32.32 11.18 14.85
C GLU A 350 30.92 10.73 14.34
N ASN A 351 30.34 9.69 14.94
CA ASN A 351 29.09 9.07 14.47
C ASN A 351 28.00 9.19 15.54
N ASP A 352 27.32 10.32 15.59
CA ASP A 352 26.12 10.48 16.41
C ASP A 352 24.89 9.96 15.70
N LEU A 353 23.91 9.46 16.46
CA LEU A 353 22.61 9.02 15.95
C LEU A 353 21.53 9.97 16.39
N ARG A 354 20.60 10.27 15.50
CA ARG A 354 19.40 11.05 15.82
C ARG A 354 18.19 10.55 15.06
N PHE A 355 17.03 10.49 15.73
CA PHE A 355 15.75 10.33 15.09
C PHE A 355 14.67 11.09 15.82
N ASP A 356 13.61 11.44 15.09
CA ASP A 356 12.39 12.07 15.62
C ASP A 356 11.22 11.09 15.41
N ALA A 357 10.37 10.95 16.44
CA ALA A 357 9.15 10.14 16.36
C ALA A 357 7.99 10.82 17.09
N THR A 358 6.78 10.54 16.63
CA THR A 358 5.53 10.93 17.29
C THR A 358 4.95 9.73 18.02
N ILE A 359 4.34 9.99 19.17
CA ILE A 359 3.67 8.98 19.99
C ILE A 359 2.22 9.43 20.19
N TYR A 360 1.28 8.58 19.82
CA TYR A 360 -0.14 8.81 20.04
C TYR A 360 -0.71 7.75 20.97
N VAL A 361 -1.53 8.21 21.92
CA VAL A 361 -2.19 7.37 22.90
C VAL A 361 -3.66 7.72 22.95
N THR A 362 -4.52 6.71 22.89
CA THR A 362 -5.97 6.87 22.97
C THR A 362 -6.60 5.63 23.60
N ASN A 363 -7.93 5.61 23.67
CA ASN A 363 -8.72 4.45 24.01
C ASN A 363 -9.82 4.27 22.95
N SER A 364 -9.99 3.06 22.45
CA SER A 364 -10.97 2.73 21.43
C SER A 364 -11.58 1.36 21.66
N ASP A 365 -12.88 1.24 21.41
CA ASP A 365 -13.63 0.00 21.55
C ASP A 365 -13.34 -0.98 20.39
N GLY A 366 -12.98 -0.48 19.18
CA GLY A 366 -12.75 -1.25 17.98
C GLY A 366 -11.32 -1.13 17.44
N TYR A 367 -10.89 -2.19 16.73
CA TYR A 367 -9.58 -2.18 16.07
C TYR A 367 -9.51 -1.17 14.94
N THR A 368 -10.51 -1.15 14.06
CA THR A 368 -10.48 -0.32 12.85
C THR A 368 -10.59 1.17 13.21
N GLU A 369 -11.37 1.50 14.23
CA GLU A 369 -11.43 2.86 14.78
C GLU A 369 -10.08 3.28 15.33
N ALA A 370 -9.43 2.41 16.13
CA ALA A 370 -8.10 2.67 16.69
C ALA A 370 -7.05 2.89 15.60
N MET A 371 -7.05 2.04 14.57
CA MET A 371 -6.15 2.15 13.42
C MET A 371 -6.39 3.45 12.66
N THR A 372 -7.65 3.80 12.40
CA THR A 372 -8.04 4.99 11.66
C THR A 372 -7.58 6.26 12.38
N ASP A 373 -7.92 6.37 13.65
CA ASP A 373 -7.58 7.53 14.47
C ASP A 373 -6.05 7.69 14.60
N ALA A 374 -5.35 6.62 14.96
CA ALA A 374 -3.89 6.66 15.10
C ALA A 374 -3.19 7.03 13.78
N TYR A 375 -3.64 6.47 12.65
CA TYR A 375 -3.06 6.77 11.35
C TYR A 375 -3.28 8.22 10.93
N GLN A 376 -4.52 8.73 11.06
CA GLN A 376 -4.84 10.13 10.73
C GLN A 376 -4.02 11.11 11.58
N LYS A 377 -3.89 10.86 12.89
CA LYS A 377 -3.09 11.69 13.80
C LYS A 377 -1.62 11.73 13.38
N HIS A 378 -1.00 10.60 13.09
CA HIS A 378 0.39 10.59 12.62
C HIS A 378 0.55 11.23 11.24
N LEU A 379 -0.35 10.94 10.29
CA LEU A 379 -0.29 11.48 8.93
C LEU A 379 -0.47 13.01 8.92
N SER A 380 -1.26 13.57 9.84
CA SER A 380 -1.44 15.03 9.94
C SER A 380 -0.12 15.79 10.13
N LEU A 381 0.86 15.17 10.80
CA LEU A 381 2.19 15.73 11.07
C LEU A 381 3.30 15.25 10.12
N GLN A 382 2.99 14.33 9.19
CA GLN A 382 3.98 13.91 8.19
C GLN A 382 4.18 15.01 7.15
N GLU A 383 5.46 15.27 6.85
CA GLU A 383 5.85 16.11 5.73
C GLU A 383 5.89 15.26 4.46
N ILE A 384 4.93 15.48 3.57
CA ILE A 384 4.90 14.81 2.27
C ILE A 384 5.68 15.66 1.29
N PRO A 385 6.58 15.09 0.47
CA PRO A 385 7.29 15.83 -0.56
C PRO A 385 6.32 16.54 -1.52
N GLU A 386 6.64 17.72 -1.95
CA GLU A 386 5.86 18.41 -2.99
C GLU A 386 6.09 17.76 -4.35
N ALA A 387 5.04 17.68 -5.16
CA ALA A 387 5.11 17.21 -6.53
C ALA A 387 4.19 18.03 -7.41
N GLU A 388 4.69 18.43 -8.57
CA GLU A 388 3.92 19.12 -9.59
C GLU A 388 3.98 18.32 -10.90
N VAL A 389 2.84 18.08 -11.52
CA VAL A 389 2.71 17.28 -12.75
C VAL A 389 1.73 17.98 -13.69
N ASP A 390 2.05 17.98 -14.99
CA ASP A 390 1.13 18.41 -16.04
C ASP A 390 0.01 17.36 -16.22
N LEU A 391 -1.11 17.58 -15.50
CA LEU A 391 -2.27 16.68 -15.52
C LEU A 391 -2.98 16.65 -16.87
N GLU A 392 -3.01 17.78 -17.60
CA GLU A 392 -3.60 17.82 -18.95
C GLU A 392 -2.77 16.94 -19.92
N ALA A 393 -1.44 17.02 -19.86
CA ALA A 393 -0.56 16.16 -20.65
C ALA A 393 -0.70 14.69 -20.21
N ALA A 394 -0.76 14.42 -18.91
CA ALA A 394 -0.95 13.06 -18.39
C ALA A 394 -2.26 12.43 -18.90
N TYR A 395 -3.39 13.15 -18.83
CA TYR A 395 -4.67 12.68 -19.34
C TYR A 395 -4.62 12.41 -20.84
N LYS A 396 -4.11 13.38 -21.59
CA LYS A 396 -3.98 13.30 -23.06
C LYS A 396 -3.16 12.07 -23.48
N TYR A 397 -1.96 11.92 -22.96
CA TYR A 397 -1.07 10.83 -23.36
C TYR A 397 -1.63 9.46 -22.98
N ASN A 398 -2.26 9.32 -21.81
CA ASN A 398 -2.91 8.07 -21.44
C ASN A 398 -3.92 7.58 -22.48
N ILE A 399 -4.70 8.49 -23.11
CA ILE A 399 -5.69 8.09 -24.10
C ILE A 399 -5.09 7.98 -25.51
N GLU A 400 -4.22 8.91 -25.92
CA GLU A 400 -3.64 8.89 -27.27
C GLU A 400 -2.70 7.70 -27.48
N ASP A 401 -1.98 7.28 -26.47
CA ASP A 401 -1.13 6.10 -26.56
C ASP A 401 -1.95 4.80 -26.65
N LEU A 402 -3.13 4.74 -26.01
CA LEU A 402 -4.06 3.62 -26.21
C LEU A 402 -4.50 3.48 -27.68
N ASN A 403 -4.73 4.60 -28.38
CA ASN A 403 -5.06 4.55 -29.80
C ASN A 403 -3.96 3.87 -30.62
N ALA A 404 -2.70 4.20 -30.32
CA ALA A 404 -1.53 3.62 -31.00
C ALA A 404 -1.33 2.12 -30.69
N MET A 405 -1.79 1.67 -29.53
CA MET A 405 -1.65 0.29 -29.07
C MET A 405 -2.82 -0.62 -29.43
N ALA A 406 -3.97 -0.05 -29.80
CA ALA A 406 -5.18 -0.83 -30.02
C ALA A 406 -5.06 -1.75 -31.24
N TYR A 407 -5.49 -3.00 -31.07
CA TYR A 407 -5.73 -3.93 -32.17
C TYR A 407 -7.15 -3.79 -32.66
N SER A 408 -7.35 -3.61 -33.98
CA SER A 408 -8.69 -3.55 -34.57
C SER A 408 -8.73 -4.29 -35.89
N ARG A 409 -9.49 -5.38 -35.95
CA ARG A 409 -9.65 -6.22 -37.14
C ARG A 409 -10.95 -7.01 -37.07
N ASN A 410 -11.72 -7.07 -38.17
CA ASN A 410 -12.93 -7.89 -38.31
C ASN A 410 -13.91 -7.72 -37.13
N ASP A 411 -14.30 -6.48 -36.82
CA ASP A 411 -15.20 -6.12 -35.72
C ASP A 411 -14.71 -6.50 -34.29
N VAL A 412 -13.45 -6.89 -34.16
CA VAL A 412 -12.77 -7.09 -32.89
C VAL A 412 -11.82 -5.93 -32.64
N THR A 413 -12.07 -5.19 -31.55
CA THR A 413 -11.15 -4.16 -31.08
C THR A 413 -10.76 -4.48 -29.65
N LEU A 414 -9.46 -4.60 -29.40
CA LEU A 414 -8.88 -4.94 -28.10
C LEU A 414 -7.73 -4.02 -27.78
N LEU A 415 -7.59 -3.65 -26.55
CA LEU A 415 -6.34 -3.12 -26.01
C LEU A 415 -5.41 -4.28 -25.65
N PRO A 416 -4.09 -4.10 -25.67
CA PRO A 416 -3.15 -5.15 -25.28
C PRO A 416 -3.28 -5.48 -23.79
N PHE A 417 -2.95 -6.70 -23.39
CA PHE A 417 -2.90 -7.08 -21.99
C PHE A 417 -1.66 -6.47 -21.30
N ALA A 418 -0.51 -6.53 -21.92
CA ALA A 418 0.74 -6.03 -21.36
C ALA A 418 1.70 -5.57 -22.46
N ARG A 419 2.55 -4.60 -22.14
CA ARG A 419 3.61 -4.09 -23.01
C ARG A 419 4.87 -3.78 -22.20
N TYR A 420 6.03 -4.12 -22.74
CA TYR A 420 7.30 -3.65 -22.19
C TYR A 420 7.44 -2.16 -22.42
N VAL A 421 7.72 -1.40 -21.37
CA VAL A 421 7.75 0.08 -21.44
C VAL A 421 8.83 0.60 -22.38
N GLU A 422 9.95 -0.10 -22.52
CA GLU A 422 11.07 0.30 -23.37
C GLU A 422 10.78 0.16 -24.86
N THR A 423 10.10 -0.91 -25.25
CA THR A 423 9.94 -1.28 -26.67
C THR A 423 8.54 -1.10 -27.20
N GLY A 424 7.54 -1.03 -26.34
CA GLY A 424 6.12 -1.09 -26.70
C GLY A 424 5.70 -2.45 -27.24
N THR A 425 6.59 -3.44 -27.25
CA THR A 425 6.29 -4.81 -27.64
C THR A 425 5.76 -5.60 -26.45
N GLY A 426 5.15 -6.75 -26.67
CA GLY A 426 4.68 -7.58 -25.56
C GLY A 426 3.72 -8.65 -25.99
N PHE A 427 2.92 -9.10 -25.04
CA PHE A 427 2.07 -10.27 -25.13
C PHE A 427 0.92 -10.12 -26.15
N SER A 428 0.31 -11.23 -26.48
CA SER A 428 -0.83 -11.30 -27.39
C SER A 428 -2.02 -10.46 -26.88
N TYR A 429 -2.86 -10.01 -27.81
CA TYR A 429 -4.09 -9.31 -27.48
C TYR A 429 -5.10 -10.29 -26.87
N TYR A 430 -5.01 -10.46 -25.59
CA TYR A 430 -6.07 -11.05 -24.80
C TYR A 430 -6.35 -10.11 -23.62
N SER A 431 -7.59 -10.01 -23.20
CA SER A 431 -7.90 -9.11 -22.11
C SER A 431 -9.26 -9.41 -21.48
N GLU A 432 -9.47 -8.81 -20.33
CA GLU A 432 -10.68 -8.89 -19.56
C GLU A 432 -11.51 -7.62 -19.70
N CYS A 433 -12.82 -7.74 -19.54
CA CYS A 433 -13.73 -6.57 -19.60
C CYS A 433 -13.49 -5.57 -18.46
N GLY A 434 -13.08 -6.03 -17.28
CA GLY A 434 -12.63 -5.29 -16.10
C GLY A 434 -11.29 -5.82 -15.60
N TYR A 435 -11.00 -5.74 -14.30
CA TYR A 435 -9.78 -6.16 -13.62
C TYR A 435 -8.54 -5.52 -14.27
N ILE A 436 -7.51 -6.31 -14.61
CA ILE A 436 -6.29 -5.80 -15.28
C ILE A 436 -6.61 -5.29 -16.68
N GLY A 437 -7.51 -5.95 -17.40
CA GLY A 437 -7.80 -5.63 -18.79
C GLY A 437 -8.56 -4.31 -19.00
N MET A 438 -9.42 -3.91 -18.09
CA MET A 438 -10.20 -2.67 -18.07
C MET A 438 -10.79 -2.23 -19.42
N GLN A 439 -11.08 -3.19 -20.30
CA GLN A 439 -11.43 -2.94 -21.72
C GLN A 439 -12.63 -2.02 -21.87
N ILE A 440 -13.69 -2.24 -21.07
CA ILE A 440 -14.95 -1.47 -21.22
C ILE A 440 -14.76 -0.06 -20.67
N SER A 441 -14.13 0.09 -19.49
CA SER A 441 -13.86 1.39 -18.90
C SER A 441 -12.96 2.25 -19.79
N LEU A 442 -11.87 1.67 -20.29
CA LEU A 442 -10.99 2.38 -21.24
C LEU A 442 -11.66 2.66 -22.60
N GLY A 443 -12.53 1.77 -23.06
CA GLY A 443 -13.35 2.05 -24.23
C GLY A 443 -14.25 3.28 -24.06
N TYR A 444 -14.86 3.43 -22.87
CA TYR A 444 -15.60 4.62 -22.48
C TYR A 444 -14.72 5.87 -22.45
N GLU A 445 -13.55 5.80 -21.82
CA GLU A 445 -12.62 6.93 -21.72
C GLU A 445 -12.13 7.40 -23.10
N MET A 446 -11.75 6.47 -23.96
CA MET A 446 -11.35 6.79 -25.35
C MET A 446 -12.48 7.47 -26.13
N TRP A 447 -13.70 6.94 -26.01
CA TRP A 447 -14.86 7.54 -26.69
C TRP A 447 -15.17 8.94 -26.15
N ARG A 448 -15.19 9.12 -24.82
CA ARG A 448 -15.38 10.41 -24.15
C ARG A 448 -14.33 11.43 -24.59
N TYR A 449 -13.05 11.06 -24.56
CA TYR A 449 -11.95 11.91 -25.04
C TYR A 449 -12.14 12.32 -26.50
N GLY A 450 -12.53 11.39 -27.36
CA GLY A 450 -12.83 11.66 -28.76
C GLY A 450 -13.97 12.67 -28.97
N LEU A 451 -14.98 12.66 -28.11
CA LEU A 451 -16.06 13.65 -28.10
C LEU A 451 -15.59 15.03 -27.61
N GLN A 452 -14.78 15.07 -26.58
CA GLN A 452 -14.28 16.32 -26.00
C GLN A 452 -13.29 17.05 -26.89
N THR A 453 -12.38 16.29 -27.54
CA THR A 453 -11.27 16.86 -28.31
C THR A 453 -11.48 16.86 -29.83
N GLY A 454 -12.51 16.17 -30.31
CA GLY A 454 -12.70 15.92 -31.74
C GLY A 454 -11.77 14.84 -32.31
N ASN A 455 -11.07 14.06 -31.47
CA ASN A 455 -10.21 12.97 -31.90
C ASN A 455 -11.05 11.82 -32.47
N ALA A 456 -11.12 11.74 -33.80
CA ALA A 456 -11.97 10.76 -34.50
C ALA A 456 -11.52 9.31 -34.28
N GLU A 457 -10.22 9.06 -34.11
CA GLU A 457 -9.71 7.71 -33.90
C GLU A 457 -10.05 7.20 -32.48
N SER A 458 -9.84 8.02 -31.42
CA SER A 458 -10.26 7.69 -30.06
C SER A 458 -11.76 7.41 -30.00
N LYS A 459 -12.58 8.27 -30.61
CA LYS A 459 -14.04 8.09 -30.69
C LYS A 459 -14.40 6.76 -31.33
N LYS A 460 -13.79 6.43 -32.48
CA LYS A 460 -14.08 5.22 -33.23
C LYS A 460 -13.65 3.95 -32.47
N LEU A 461 -12.43 3.92 -31.91
CA LEU A 461 -11.91 2.77 -31.20
C LEU A 461 -12.70 2.51 -29.92
N GLY A 462 -12.98 3.55 -29.13
CA GLY A 462 -13.81 3.44 -27.93
C GLY A 462 -15.18 2.87 -28.20
N LEU A 463 -15.91 3.41 -29.20
CA LEU A 463 -17.20 2.87 -29.63
C LEU A 463 -17.12 1.41 -30.10
N SER A 464 -16.05 1.04 -30.79
CA SER A 464 -15.85 -0.33 -31.27
C SER A 464 -15.67 -1.30 -30.12
N ILE A 465 -14.89 -0.94 -29.09
CA ILE A 465 -14.73 -1.74 -27.87
C ILE A 465 -16.07 -1.92 -27.17
N LEU A 466 -16.78 -0.85 -26.88
CA LEU A 466 -18.07 -0.88 -26.17
C LEU A 466 -19.10 -1.75 -26.92
N ASN A 467 -19.25 -1.56 -28.25
CA ASN A 467 -20.15 -2.35 -29.06
C ASN A 467 -19.77 -3.82 -29.13
N MET A 468 -18.48 -4.13 -29.25
CA MET A 468 -18.00 -5.51 -29.28
C MET A 468 -18.41 -6.25 -28.01
N TRP A 469 -18.11 -5.69 -26.83
CA TRP A 469 -18.45 -6.34 -25.57
C TRP A 469 -19.97 -6.47 -25.38
N ALA A 470 -20.74 -5.41 -25.61
CA ALA A 470 -22.18 -5.42 -25.40
C ALA A 470 -22.92 -6.40 -26.31
N ASN A 471 -22.45 -6.57 -27.56
CA ASN A 471 -23.13 -7.44 -28.54
C ASN A 471 -22.67 -8.90 -28.47
N THR A 472 -21.51 -9.20 -27.89
CA THR A 472 -20.93 -10.54 -28.02
C THR A 472 -20.60 -11.23 -26.70
N ALA A 473 -20.59 -10.54 -25.55
CA ALA A 473 -20.15 -11.11 -24.28
C ALA A 473 -21.17 -12.08 -23.64
N THR A 474 -22.45 -11.97 -23.96
CA THR A 474 -23.46 -12.90 -23.45
C THR A 474 -23.13 -14.34 -23.88
N TYR A 475 -23.17 -15.28 -22.93
CA TYR A 475 -22.95 -16.68 -23.25
C TYR A 475 -24.18 -17.23 -24.02
N PRO A 476 -24.00 -17.92 -25.16
CA PRO A 476 -25.12 -18.45 -25.94
C PRO A 476 -26.04 -19.34 -25.13
N GLY A 477 -27.35 -19.07 -25.19
CA GLY A 477 -28.37 -19.87 -24.51
C GLY A 477 -28.53 -19.59 -23.01
N THR A 478 -27.96 -18.48 -22.51
CA THR A 478 -28.19 -17.98 -21.13
C THR A 478 -28.73 -16.56 -21.14
N ASP A 479 -29.48 -16.22 -20.10
CA ASP A 479 -30.02 -14.86 -19.87
C ASP A 479 -29.93 -14.48 -18.37
N SER A 480 -28.90 -14.96 -17.71
CA SER A 480 -28.74 -14.79 -16.26
C SER A 480 -28.27 -13.40 -15.86
N GLY A 481 -27.68 -12.64 -16.77
CA GLY A 481 -26.96 -11.40 -16.47
C GLY A 481 -25.46 -11.60 -16.15
N VAL A 482 -25.01 -12.86 -16.10
CA VAL A 482 -23.57 -13.21 -16.06
C VAL A 482 -23.07 -13.37 -17.48
N PHE A 483 -21.95 -12.73 -17.79
CA PHE A 483 -21.39 -12.72 -19.15
C PHE A 483 -19.93 -13.15 -19.17
N ARG A 484 -19.43 -13.43 -20.39
CA ARG A 484 -18.04 -13.83 -20.61
C ARG A 484 -17.12 -12.64 -20.40
N CYS A 485 -16.15 -12.78 -19.52
CA CYS A 485 -15.31 -11.70 -19.06
C CYS A 485 -13.95 -11.62 -19.75
N TYR A 486 -13.55 -12.69 -20.45
CA TYR A 486 -12.21 -12.83 -21.03
C TYR A 486 -12.29 -13.07 -22.54
N ARG A 487 -11.53 -12.31 -23.33
CA ARG A 487 -11.51 -12.37 -24.78
C ARG A 487 -10.08 -12.31 -25.33
N THR A 488 -9.88 -13.06 -26.42
CA THR A 488 -8.68 -12.99 -27.31
C THR A 488 -9.10 -12.53 -28.69
N GLU A 489 -8.13 -12.33 -29.58
CA GLU A 489 -8.40 -12.10 -31.01
C GLU A 489 -9.23 -13.22 -31.63
N GLY A 490 -9.02 -14.47 -31.20
CA GLY A 490 -9.72 -15.66 -31.68
C GLY A 490 -11.08 -15.93 -31.11
N GLY A 491 -11.51 -15.20 -30.09
CA GLY A 491 -12.80 -15.39 -29.42
C GLY A 491 -12.72 -15.32 -27.89
N TYR A 492 -13.84 -15.69 -27.26
CA TYR A 492 -13.91 -15.70 -25.80
C TYR A 492 -13.20 -16.92 -25.21
N GLY A 493 -12.42 -16.68 -24.17
CA GLY A 493 -11.87 -17.71 -23.29
C GLY A 493 -12.88 -18.15 -22.24
N ASN A 494 -12.51 -19.20 -21.50
CA ASN A 494 -13.33 -19.79 -20.44
C ASN A 494 -12.68 -19.48 -19.07
N THR A 495 -13.10 -18.41 -18.45
CA THR A 495 -12.62 -17.91 -17.15
C THR A 495 -13.83 -17.75 -16.22
N ALA A 496 -13.65 -17.99 -14.94
CA ALA A 496 -14.69 -17.79 -13.94
C ALA A 496 -15.10 -16.31 -13.88
N PRO A 497 -16.40 -16.00 -14.14
CA PRO A 497 -16.91 -14.64 -13.99
C PRO A 497 -16.91 -14.23 -12.53
N THR A 498 -15.89 -13.49 -12.11
CA THR A 498 -15.83 -12.95 -10.75
C THR A 498 -16.62 -11.65 -10.66
N LEU A 499 -17.10 -11.33 -9.46
CA LEU A 499 -17.81 -10.06 -9.23
C LEU A 499 -16.97 -8.86 -9.68
N ARG A 500 -15.66 -8.89 -9.40
CA ARG A 500 -14.76 -7.78 -9.73
C ARG A 500 -14.71 -7.54 -11.24
N ILE A 501 -14.34 -8.55 -12.02
CA ILE A 501 -14.21 -8.39 -13.48
C ILE A 501 -15.52 -7.89 -14.10
N MET A 502 -16.66 -8.46 -13.66
CA MET A 502 -17.98 -8.04 -14.17
C MET A 502 -18.34 -6.62 -13.75
N THR A 503 -18.13 -6.28 -12.47
CA THR A 503 -18.53 -4.96 -11.96
C THR A 503 -17.72 -3.84 -12.58
N ASP A 504 -16.39 -3.97 -12.64
CA ASP A 504 -15.52 -2.97 -13.27
C ASP A 504 -15.94 -2.70 -14.72
N GLY A 505 -16.22 -3.75 -15.48
CA GLY A 505 -16.71 -3.62 -16.85
C GLY A 505 -18.09 -2.95 -16.92
N MET A 506 -19.01 -3.27 -16.01
CA MET A 506 -20.36 -2.71 -16.02
C MET A 506 -20.42 -1.27 -15.53
N GLU A 507 -19.53 -0.82 -14.66
CA GLU A 507 -19.40 0.60 -14.31
C GLU A 507 -18.98 1.43 -15.53
N GLY A 508 -17.99 0.98 -16.28
CA GLY A 508 -17.60 1.61 -17.54
C GLY A 508 -18.73 1.63 -18.57
N MET A 509 -19.50 0.54 -18.70
CA MET A 509 -20.63 0.47 -19.62
C MET A 509 -21.78 1.39 -19.18
N LEU A 510 -22.08 1.50 -17.88
CA LEU A 510 -23.10 2.43 -17.37
C LEU A 510 -22.70 3.88 -17.61
N ASN A 511 -21.44 4.23 -17.41
CA ASN A 511 -20.90 5.56 -17.73
C ASN A 511 -21.08 5.87 -19.23
N ALA A 512 -20.82 4.89 -20.10
CA ALA A 512 -21.04 5.03 -21.54
C ALA A 512 -22.53 5.22 -21.90
N VAL A 513 -23.43 4.49 -21.25
CA VAL A 513 -24.88 4.67 -21.42
C VAL A 513 -25.31 6.10 -21.08
N ARG A 514 -24.91 6.59 -19.90
CA ARG A 514 -25.26 7.95 -19.41
C ARG A 514 -24.70 9.04 -20.33
N LEU A 515 -23.46 8.89 -20.77
CA LEU A 515 -22.84 9.82 -21.71
C LEU A 515 -23.56 9.84 -23.06
N ALA A 516 -23.91 8.66 -23.61
CA ALA A 516 -24.64 8.58 -24.87
C ALA A 516 -26.00 9.29 -24.80
N GLU A 517 -26.76 9.08 -23.74
CA GLU A 517 -28.05 9.71 -23.54
C GLU A 517 -27.95 11.24 -23.37
N SER A 518 -26.86 11.72 -22.81
CA SER A 518 -26.58 13.14 -22.66
C SER A 518 -26.22 13.80 -24.01
N VAL A 519 -25.20 13.25 -24.71
CA VAL A 519 -24.51 13.96 -25.81
C VAL A 519 -24.69 13.35 -27.20
N GLU A 520 -24.95 12.03 -27.32
CA GLU A 520 -25.14 11.35 -28.62
C GLU A 520 -26.45 10.55 -28.69
N LYS A 521 -27.57 11.23 -28.44
CA LYS A 521 -28.91 10.63 -28.35
C LYS A 521 -29.35 9.82 -29.56
N SER A 522 -28.72 9.99 -30.71
CA SER A 522 -28.99 9.21 -31.92
C SER A 522 -28.26 7.86 -31.98
N LEU A 523 -27.31 7.62 -31.07
CA LEU A 523 -26.55 6.37 -31.01
C LEU A 523 -27.45 5.23 -30.51
N ASN A 524 -27.42 4.10 -31.21
CA ASN A 524 -28.16 2.91 -30.75
C ASN A 524 -27.37 2.20 -29.64
N ILE A 525 -27.80 2.41 -28.41
CA ILE A 525 -27.20 1.86 -27.20
C ILE A 525 -28.04 0.77 -26.52
N SER A 526 -29.01 0.21 -27.26
CA SER A 526 -29.94 -0.79 -26.67
C SER A 526 -29.20 -2.02 -26.08
N ALA A 527 -28.11 -2.47 -26.72
CA ALA A 527 -27.29 -3.57 -26.22
C ALA A 527 -26.56 -3.16 -24.94
N TRP A 528 -26.04 -1.93 -24.86
CA TRP A 528 -25.35 -1.42 -23.67
C TRP A 528 -26.33 -1.37 -22.47
N LYS A 529 -27.50 -0.79 -22.65
CA LYS A 529 -28.55 -0.75 -21.63
C LYS A 529 -28.96 -2.13 -21.16
N SER A 530 -29.22 -3.01 -22.12
CA SER A 530 -29.59 -4.40 -21.80
C SER A 530 -28.51 -5.11 -20.98
N MET A 531 -27.22 -4.86 -21.25
CA MET A 531 -26.12 -5.48 -20.53
C MET A 531 -26.04 -5.00 -19.08
N VAL A 532 -26.09 -3.69 -18.82
CA VAL A 532 -26.05 -3.15 -17.46
C VAL A 532 -27.27 -3.50 -16.64
N GLU A 533 -28.48 -3.45 -17.23
CA GLU A 533 -29.74 -3.81 -16.54
C GLU A 533 -29.77 -5.30 -16.16
N LYS A 534 -29.36 -6.20 -17.05
CA LYS A 534 -29.30 -7.64 -16.77
C LYS A 534 -28.31 -7.96 -15.66
N TYR A 535 -27.15 -7.29 -15.63
CA TYR A 535 -26.19 -7.46 -14.57
C TYR A 535 -26.71 -6.93 -13.22
N ALA A 536 -27.31 -5.75 -13.21
CA ALA A 536 -27.92 -5.20 -11.99
C ALA A 536 -29.02 -6.12 -11.43
N ASP A 537 -29.89 -6.63 -12.32
CA ASP A 537 -30.95 -7.56 -11.93
C ASP A 537 -30.39 -8.92 -11.50
N PHE A 538 -29.28 -9.37 -12.08
CA PHE A 538 -28.56 -10.54 -11.59
C PHE A 538 -28.08 -10.33 -10.16
N LEU A 539 -27.45 -9.20 -9.84
CA LEU A 539 -26.98 -8.90 -8.49
C LEU A 539 -28.13 -8.91 -7.46
N VAL A 540 -29.27 -8.33 -7.80
CA VAL A 540 -30.47 -8.37 -6.94
C VAL A 540 -30.91 -9.81 -6.66
N ARG A 541 -30.95 -10.66 -7.69
CA ARG A 541 -31.38 -12.07 -7.56
C ARG A 541 -30.37 -12.95 -6.83
N ALA A 542 -29.07 -12.67 -7.01
CA ALA A 542 -27.98 -13.48 -6.49
C ALA A 542 -27.59 -13.10 -5.06
N GLN A 543 -28.14 -12.03 -4.49
CA GLN A 543 -27.83 -11.59 -3.14
C GLN A 543 -28.28 -12.65 -2.11
N ASN A 544 -27.37 -13.04 -1.24
CA ASN A 544 -27.67 -13.94 -0.13
C ASN A 544 -28.59 -13.28 0.92
N SER A 545 -29.21 -14.08 1.78
CA SER A 545 -30.11 -13.59 2.83
C SER A 545 -29.41 -12.64 3.81
N ASP A 546 -28.10 -12.77 4.02
CA ASP A 546 -27.28 -11.90 4.88
C ASP A 546 -26.78 -10.60 4.19
N GLY A 547 -27.14 -10.41 2.93
CA GLY A 547 -26.71 -9.24 2.15
C GLY A 547 -25.46 -9.46 1.28
N SER A 548 -24.74 -10.53 1.48
CA SER A 548 -23.50 -10.82 0.77
C SER A 548 -23.72 -11.40 -0.64
N TRP A 549 -22.63 -11.44 -1.42
CA TRP A 549 -22.52 -12.23 -2.64
C TRP A 549 -21.34 -13.18 -2.58
N TYR A 550 -21.40 -14.26 -3.37
CA TYR A 550 -20.26 -15.10 -3.65
C TYR A 550 -19.31 -14.41 -4.64
N ARG A 551 -18.05 -14.75 -4.58
CA ARG A 551 -17.00 -14.14 -5.40
C ARG A 551 -17.16 -14.40 -6.89
N ALA A 552 -17.59 -15.59 -7.30
CA ALA A 552 -17.72 -15.99 -8.70
C ALA A 552 -19.00 -16.79 -8.97
N TYR A 553 -19.54 -16.60 -10.19
CA TYR A 553 -20.76 -17.24 -10.65
C TYR A 553 -20.55 -17.90 -12.01
N ASP A 554 -21.32 -18.94 -12.30
CA ASP A 554 -21.38 -19.55 -13.63
C ASP A 554 -22.33 -18.76 -14.54
N TYR A 555 -22.35 -19.12 -15.84
CA TYR A 555 -23.20 -18.43 -16.80
C TYR A 555 -24.70 -18.65 -16.61
N ASP A 556 -25.14 -19.54 -15.71
CA ASP A 556 -26.52 -19.63 -15.25
C ASP A 556 -26.85 -18.68 -14.09
N GLY A 557 -25.86 -17.97 -13.58
CA GLY A 557 -25.98 -17.09 -12.42
C GLY A 557 -25.98 -17.82 -11.09
N LYS A 558 -25.50 -19.06 -11.05
CA LYS A 558 -25.32 -19.84 -9.83
C LYS A 558 -23.89 -19.68 -9.32
N LYS A 559 -23.71 -19.84 -8.01
CA LYS A 559 -22.37 -19.92 -7.42
C LYS A 559 -21.49 -20.87 -8.24
N CYS A 560 -20.35 -20.40 -8.69
CA CYS A 560 -19.43 -21.18 -9.48
C CYS A 560 -18.79 -22.28 -8.63
N VAL A 561 -18.86 -23.52 -9.09
CA VAL A 561 -18.30 -24.71 -8.43
C VAL A 561 -17.49 -25.54 -9.41
N ALA A 562 -16.53 -26.31 -8.92
CA ALA A 562 -15.77 -27.23 -9.75
C ALA A 562 -16.71 -28.21 -10.47
N GLY A 563 -16.44 -28.47 -11.75
CA GLY A 563 -17.27 -29.35 -12.57
C GLY A 563 -18.63 -28.77 -12.98
N ASN A 564 -18.79 -27.42 -12.94
CA ASN A 564 -19.98 -26.75 -13.46
C ASN A 564 -20.23 -27.13 -14.96
N ARG A 565 -21.47 -26.97 -15.43
CA ARG A 565 -21.86 -27.41 -16.78
C ARG A 565 -21.13 -26.69 -17.92
N PHE A 566 -20.48 -25.55 -17.65
CA PHE A 566 -19.73 -24.77 -18.62
C PHE A 566 -18.25 -25.15 -18.65
N ASN A 567 -17.82 -26.07 -17.81
CA ASN A 567 -16.41 -26.40 -17.60
C ASN A 567 -15.53 -25.16 -17.28
N ILE A 568 -16.09 -24.22 -16.55
CA ILE A 568 -15.33 -23.06 -16.10
C ILE A 568 -14.30 -23.53 -15.07
N PRO A 569 -13.01 -23.32 -15.29
CA PRO A 569 -11.99 -23.73 -14.35
C PRO A 569 -12.12 -22.96 -13.04
N ILE A 570 -12.14 -23.70 -11.95
CA ILE A 570 -12.05 -23.17 -10.59
C ILE A 570 -10.76 -23.71 -9.99
N ASN A 571 -9.87 -22.83 -9.65
CA ASN A 571 -8.61 -23.14 -8.98
C ASN A 571 -8.64 -22.68 -7.51
N ALA A 572 -7.59 -23.01 -6.76
CA ALA A 572 -7.45 -22.60 -5.37
C ALA A 572 -7.47 -21.06 -5.21
N ASP A 573 -7.02 -20.36 -6.23
CA ASP A 573 -6.95 -18.89 -6.22
C ASP A 573 -8.33 -18.25 -6.47
N THR A 574 -9.31 -18.95 -6.98
CA THR A 574 -10.64 -18.39 -7.24
C THR A 574 -11.51 -18.30 -6.00
N ILE A 575 -11.42 -19.24 -5.07
CA ILE A 575 -12.29 -19.40 -3.86
C ILE A 575 -13.72 -18.86 -4.13
N ALA A 576 -14.40 -19.48 -5.08
CA ALA A 576 -15.63 -18.95 -5.67
C ALA A 576 -16.77 -18.70 -4.67
N ASP A 577 -16.74 -19.33 -3.52
CA ASP A 577 -17.72 -19.20 -2.45
C ASP A 577 -17.31 -18.22 -1.33
N SER A 578 -16.17 -17.53 -1.49
CA SER A 578 -15.81 -16.41 -0.61
C SER A 578 -16.84 -15.29 -0.70
N LYS A 579 -17.13 -14.64 0.42
CA LYS A 579 -18.03 -13.49 0.53
C LYS A 579 -17.27 -12.16 0.75
N LEU A 580 -15.95 -12.21 0.76
CA LEU A 580 -15.08 -11.06 1.07
C LEU A 580 -15.07 -9.98 -0.03
N ASN A 581 -15.73 -10.23 -1.17
CA ASN A 581 -15.86 -9.27 -2.26
C ASN A 581 -17.25 -8.60 -2.31
N THR A 582 -18.04 -8.71 -1.25
CA THR A 582 -19.41 -8.16 -1.18
C THR A 582 -19.45 -6.64 -1.41
N GLN A 583 -18.40 -5.90 -1.06
CA GLN A 583 -18.32 -4.45 -1.27
C GLN A 583 -18.25 -4.05 -2.75
N ILE A 584 -17.74 -4.91 -3.63
CA ILE A 584 -17.42 -4.55 -5.03
C ILE A 584 -18.65 -4.06 -5.82
N PRO A 585 -19.81 -4.75 -5.82
CA PRO A 585 -20.94 -4.32 -6.64
C PRO A 585 -21.74 -3.16 -6.06
N ILE A 586 -21.46 -2.70 -4.84
CA ILE A 586 -22.31 -1.72 -4.14
C ILE A 586 -22.36 -0.40 -4.92
N ARG A 587 -21.21 0.15 -5.31
CA ARG A 587 -21.13 1.42 -6.08
C ARG A 587 -21.93 1.34 -7.39
N PHE A 588 -21.78 0.23 -8.11
CA PHE A 588 -22.54 0.01 -9.34
C PHE A 588 -24.07 0.02 -9.10
N LEU A 589 -24.54 -0.66 -8.07
CA LEU A 589 -25.97 -0.71 -7.74
C LEU A 589 -26.51 0.66 -7.31
N VAL A 590 -25.74 1.44 -6.55
CA VAL A 590 -26.11 2.82 -6.21
C VAL A 590 -26.23 3.67 -7.47
N ARG A 591 -25.26 3.60 -8.39
CA ARG A 591 -25.30 4.30 -9.68
C ARG A 591 -26.47 3.85 -10.57
N MET A 592 -26.85 2.58 -10.53
CA MET A 592 -28.04 2.06 -11.21
C MET A 592 -29.33 2.62 -10.60
N TYR A 593 -29.40 2.80 -9.29
CA TYR A 593 -30.51 3.50 -8.64
C TYR A 593 -30.59 4.95 -9.11
N GLU A 594 -29.49 5.67 -9.09
CA GLU A 594 -29.43 7.08 -9.53
C GLU A 594 -29.80 7.26 -11.00
N TYR A 595 -29.40 6.31 -11.85
CA TYR A 595 -29.73 6.30 -13.27
C TYR A 595 -31.20 5.97 -13.55
N THR A 596 -31.75 4.96 -12.86
CA THR A 596 -33.09 4.42 -13.19
C THR A 596 -34.20 4.90 -12.26
N GLY A 597 -33.88 5.44 -11.08
CA GLY A 597 -34.83 5.72 -10.01
C GLY A 597 -35.39 4.48 -9.32
N ASN A 598 -34.88 3.27 -9.64
CA ASN A 598 -35.45 2.03 -9.11
C ASN A 598 -34.85 1.68 -7.75
N THR A 599 -35.66 1.87 -6.70
CA THR A 599 -35.25 1.69 -5.30
C THR A 599 -34.73 0.29 -4.97
N LYS A 600 -35.11 -0.75 -5.71
CA LYS A 600 -34.60 -2.12 -5.48
C LYS A 600 -33.07 -2.18 -5.50
N TYR A 601 -32.40 -1.37 -6.35
CA TYR A 601 -30.96 -1.34 -6.46
C TYR A 601 -30.31 -0.71 -5.22
N LEU A 602 -30.87 0.40 -4.74
CA LEU A 602 -30.39 1.04 -3.52
C LEU A 602 -30.63 0.15 -2.27
N GLU A 603 -31.80 -0.49 -2.17
CA GLU A 603 -32.10 -1.41 -1.06
C GLU A 603 -31.15 -2.59 -1.05
N THR A 604 -30.82 -3.14 -2.21
CA THR A 604 -29.84 -4.23 -2.37
C THR A 604 -28.44 -3.75 -1.97
N ALA A 605 -28.04 -2.55 -2.43
CA ALA A 605 -26.75 -1.94 -2.08
C ALA A 605 -26.63 -1.68 -0.56
N LYS A 606 -27.68 -1.11 0.07
CA LYS A 606 -27.73 -0.87 1.51
C LYS A 606 -27.57 -2.17 2.31
N LYS A 607 -28.29 -3.23 1.91
CA LYS A 607 -28.20 -4.50 2.59
C LYS A 607 -26.79 -5.13 2.49
N ALA A 608 -26.13 -4.97 1.36
CA ALA A 608 -24.73 -5.36 1.21
C ALA A 608 -23.78 -4.49 2.03
N GLY A 609 -24.05 -3.17 2.07
CA GLY A 609 -23.32 -2.24 2.93
C GLY A 609 -23.37 -2.61 4.42
N GLU A 610 -24.56 -3.03 4.92
CA GLU A 610 -24.68 -3.53 6.28
C GLU A 610 -23.81 -4.77 6.53
N TYR A 611 -23.78 -5.71 5.57
CA TYR A 611 -22.86 -6.85 5.67
C TYR A 611 -21.40 -6.41 5.76
N VAL A 612 -21.00 -5.45 4.93
CA VAL A 612 -19.61 -4.95 4.90
C VAL A 612 -19.25 -4.26 6.22
N VAL A 613 -20.13 -3.40 6.75
CA VAL A 613 -19.91 -2.68 8.00
C VAL A 613 -19.84 -3.63 9.21
N ASN A 614 -20.66 -4.70 9.21
CA ASN A 614 -20.72 -5.61 10.33
C ASN A 614 -19.70 -6.76 10.29
N GLU A 615 -19.33 -7.23 9.09
CA GLU A 615 -18.56 -8.46 8.93
C GLU A 615 -17.14 -8.24 8.34
N ILE A 616 -16.92 -7.18 7.55
CA ILE A 616 -15.64 -6.95 6.87
C ILE A 616 -14.82 -5.86 7.57
N ILE A 617 -15.38 -4.67 7.74
CA ILE A 617 -14.67 -3.52 8.31
C ILE A 617 -14.13 -3.79 9.72
N PRO A 618 -14.90 -4.38 10.67
CA PRO A 618 -14.39 -4.55 12.02
C PRO A 618 -13.19 -5.45 12.15
N GLN A 619 -12.99 -6.34 11.18
CA GLN A 619 -11.83 -7.23 11.16
C GLN A 619 -10.55 -6.51 10.72
N GLY A 620 -10.65 -5.32 10.09
CA GLY A 620 -9.50 -4.58 9.56
C GLY A 620 -8.64 -5.39 8.58
N GLN A 621 -9.18 -6.47 8.04
CA GLN A 621 -8.48 -7.40 7.14
C GLN A 621 -9.26 -7.53 5.83
N PHE A 622 -9.04 -6.57 4.95
CA PHE A 622 -9.62 -6.63 3.62
C PHE A 622 -8.79 -7.58 2.75
N SER A 623 -9.44 -8.54 2.12
CA SER A 623 -8.76 -9.55 1.29
C SER A 623 -9.59 -9.93 0.06
N GLY A 624 -8.92 -10.48 -0.96
CA GLY A 624 -9.54 -10.97 -2.18
C GLY A 624 -9.92 -9.89 -3.19
N GLY A 625 -9.42 -8.67 -3.05
CA GLY A 625 -9.49 -7.62 -4.07
C GLY A 625 -8.68 -8.02 -5.28
N THR A 626 -7.45 -8.45 -5.09
CA THR A 626 -6.65 -9.10 -6.14
C THR A 626 -7.24 -10.47 -6.49
N LEU A 627 -7.29 -10.80 -7.76
CA LEU A 627 -7.84 -12.10 -8.19
C LEU A 627 -6.85 -13.26 -8.07
N ASP A 628 -5.59 -12.97 -7.96
CA ASP A 628 -4.46 -13.91 -7.93
C ASP A 628 -3.94 -14.21 -6.53
N THR A 629 -4.24 -13.40 -5.53
CA THR A 629 -3.74 -13.56 -4.15
C THR A 629 -4.86 -13.60 -3.11
N GLN A 630 -5.79 -14.52 -3.25
CA GLN A 630 -6.89 -14.68 -2.30
C GLN A 630 -6.41 -15.13 -0.93
N GLY A 631 -7.04 -14.66 0.11
CA GLY A 631 -6.71 -15.01 1.49
C GLY A 631 -5.48 -14.26 2.02
N VAL A 632 -4.95 -13.33 1.24
CA VAL A 632 -3.94 -12.36 1.66
C VAL A 632 -4.64 -11.01 1.86
N VAL A 633 -4.24 -10.28 2.86
CA VAL A 633 -4.71 -8.92 3.11
C VAL A 633 -4.15 -8.03 2.01
N ASP A 634 -5.02 -7.27 1.34
CA ASP A 634 -4.66 -6.47 0.18
C ASP A 634 -5.29 -5.07 0.20
N ARG A 635 -4.69 -4.15 -0.53
CA ARG A 635 -5.16 -2.78 -0.69
C ARG A 635 -6.43 -2.69 -1.52
N GLU A 636 -6.54 -3.47 -2.59
CA GLU A 636 -7.60 -3.30 -3.58
C GLU A 636 -8.98 -3.58 -2.99
N SER A 637 -9.08 -4.54 -2.08
CA SER A 637 -10.32 -4.80 -1.35
C SER A 637 -10.77 -3.59 -0.52
N GLY A 638 -9.83 -2.82 0.04
CA GLY A 638 -10.10 -1.55 0.72
C GLY A 638 -10.58 -0.47 -0.24
N ILE A 639 -9.99 -0.34 -1.43
CA ILE A 639 -10.41 0.61 -2.48
C ILE A 639 -11.88 0.40 -2.85
N PHE A 640 -12.30 -0.84 -3.08
CA PHE A 640 -13.69 -1.14 -3.38
C PHE A 640 -14.62 -0.87 -2.19
N CYS A 641 -14.14 -1.05 -0.98
CA CYS A 641 -14.91 -0.69 0.22
C CYS A 641 -15.12 0.82 0.32
N GLU A 642 -14.10 1.62 0.07
CA GLU A 642 -14.23 3.06 0.05
C GLU A 642 -15.19 3.53 -1.04
N TYR A 643 -15.08 3.02 -2.26
CA TYR A 643 -16.02 3.29 -3.34
C TYR A 643 -17.46 2.98 -2.94
N ALA A 644 -17.68 1.84 -2.31
CA ALA A 644 -18.99 1.40 -1.85
C ALA A 644 -19.59 2.34 -0.81
N MET A 645 -18.81 2.71 0.20
CA MET A 645 -19.28 3.52 1.33
C MET A 645 -19.48 4.99 0.91
N ASN A 646 -18.57 5.54 0.09
CA ASN A 646 -18.74 6.85 -0.51
C ASN A 646 -20.02 6.95 -1.36
N ALA A 647 -20.32 5.94 -2.17
CA ALA A 647 -21.53 5.90 -2.97
C ALA A 647 -22.80 5.81 -2.11
N LEU A 648 -22.80 4.97 -1.07
CA LEU A 648 -23.93 4.89 -0.13
C LEU A 648 -24.14 6.19 0.63
N TYR A 649 -23.06 6.84 1.08
CA TYR A 649 -23.16 8.14 1.75
C TYR A 649 -23.72 9.20 0.81
N SER A 650 -23.19 9.32 -0.40
CA SER A 650 -23.69 10.27 -1.41
C SER A 650 -25.19 10.10 -1.72
N ALA A 651 -25.67 8.85 -1.77
CA ALA A 651 -27.07 8.55 -2.08
C ALA A 651 -28.04 8.69 -0.90
N THR A 652 -27.55 8.61 0.35
CA THR A 652 -28.43 8.50 1.52
C THR A 652 -28.18 9.55 2.60
N ASN A 653 -27.01 10.17 2.60
CA ASN A 653 -26.53 11.08 3.65
C ASN A 653 -26.57 10.48 5.06
N GLU A 654 -26.45 9.13 5.18
CA GLU A 654 -26.44 8.44 6.46
C GLU A 654 -25.01 8.40 7.02
N ALA A 655 -24.77 9.02 8.18
CA ALA A 655 -23.44 9.17 8.81
C ALA A 655 -22.67 7.84 8.98
N LYS A 656 -23.35 6.71 9.13
CA LYS A 656 -22.69 5.40 9.26
C LYS A 656 -21.86 5.05 8.00
N TRP A 657 -22.34 5.46 6.81
CA TRP A 657 -21.60 5.21 5.57
C TRP A 657 -20.39 6.12 5.45
N LEU A 658 -20.50 7.37 5.91
CA LEU A 658 -19.36 8.28 5.97
C LEU A 658 -18.28 7.75 6.92
N ASN A 659 -18.66 7.31 8.11
CA ASN A 659 -17.70 6.71 9.06
C ASN A 659 -17.02 5.46 8.46
N ALA A 660 -17.78 4.60 7.79
CA ALA A 660 -17.23 3.43 7.12
C ALA A 660 -16.31 3.80 5.95
N ALA A 661 -16.65 4.86 5.20
CA ALA A 661 -15.81 5.38 4.12
C ALA A 661 -14.48 5.93 4.65
N ILE A 662 -14.49 6.67 5.76
CA ILE A 662 -13.29 7.16 6.43
C ILE A 662 -12.37 6.00 6.82
N GLN A 663 -12.92 4.94 7.43
CA GLN A 663 -12.14 3.77 7.82
C GLN A 663 -11.52 3.05 6.61
N ALA A 664 -12.30 2.88 5.54
CA ALA A 664 -11.82 2.26 4.30
C ALA A 664 -10.77 3.13 3.59
N ALA A 665 -10.92 4.46 3.60
CA ALA A 665 -9.98 5.42 3.04
C ALA A 665 -8.62 5.36 3.74
N VAL A 666 -8.64 5.40 5.06
CA VAL A 666 -7.41 5.30 5.87
C VAL A 666 -6.74 3.94 5.65
N TYR A 667 -7.50 2.85 5.66
CA TYR A 667 -6.97 1.53 5.34
C TYR A 667 -6.30 1.53 3.96
N SER A 668 -7.00 2.00 2.92
CA SER A 668 -6.50 2.00 1.54
C SER A 668 -5.27 2.88 1.37
N PHE A 669 -5.22 4.04 2.04
CA PHE A 669 -4.09 4.94 1.95
C PHE A 669 -2.88 4.44 2.74
N SER A 670 -3.07 3.69 3.82
CA SER A 670 -1.97 3.17 4.66
C SER A 670 -0.97 2.27 3.91
N TRP A 671 -1.32 1.82 2.71
CA TRP A 671 -0.45 1.08 1.81
C TRP A 671 0.44 1.96 0.94
N THR A 672 0.22 3.29 0.95
CA THR A 672 0.89 4.27 0.09
C THR A 672 2.08 4.89 0.80
N TYR A 673 3.23 4.95 0.10
CA TYR A 673 4.41 5.62 0.60
C TYR A 673 4.18 7.12 0.73
N THR A 674 4.45 7.65 1.93
CA THR A 674 4.31 9.08 2.26
C THR A 674 5.61 9.85 2.14
N PHE A 675 6.71 9.18 1.75
CA PHE A 675 8.04 9.79 1.66
C PHE A 675 8.82 9.23 0.46
N ASP A 676 9.79 10.00 0.00
CA ASP A 676 10.68 9.59 -1.07
C ASP A 676 11.92 8.87 -0.53
N PHE A 677 12.37 7.85 -1.22
CA PHE A 677 13.64 7.18 -0.99
C PHE A 677 14.20 6.59 -2.29
N ILE A 678 15.52 6.45 -2.33
CA ILE A 678 16.19 5.94 -3.52
C ILE A 678 16.26 4.41 -3.46
N VAL A 679 15.76 3.77 -4.52
CA VAL A 679 15.98 2.33 -4.77
C VAL A 679 17.02 2.19 -5.86
N TYR A 680 18.23 1.79 -5.49
CA TYR A 680 19.32 1.65 -6.45
C TYR A 680 19.07 0.47 -7.39
N ASN A 681 19.03 0.78 -8.68
CA ASN A 681 18.99 -0.24 -9.71
C ASN A 681 20.43 -0.65 -10.06
N THR A 682 20.81 -1.86 -9.70
CA THR A 682 22.18 -2.37 -9.95
C THR A 682 22.38 -2.94 -11.35
N GLN A 683 21.33 -2.98 -12.21
CA GLN A 683 21.38 -3.67 -13.49
C GLN A 683 21.15 -2.78 -14.71
N ASN A 684 21.13 -1.45 -14.57
CA ASN A 684 20.93 -0.51 -15.68
C ASN A 684 19.63 -0.69 -16.48
N TYR A 685 18.56 -1.18 -15.86
CA TYR A 685 17.24 -1.21 -16.51
C TYR A 685 16.63 0.18 -16.50
N LYS A 686 16.14 0.63 -17.66
CA LYS A 686 15.41 1.89 -17.79
C LYS A 686 14.22 1.98 -16.86
N ALA A 687 13.54 0.87 -16.61
CA ALA A 687 12.43 0.76 -15.69
C ALA A 687 12.77 1.18 -14.24
N GLY A 688 14.01 1.05 -13.81
CA GLY A 688 14.46 1.47 -12.48
C GLY A 688 14.86 2.94 -12.37
N ILE A 689 14.83 3.71 -13.45
CA ILE A 689 15.30 5.11 -13.42
C ILE A 689 14.44 5.96 -12.49
N ALA A 690 13.11 5.81 -12.53
CA ALA A 690 12.21 6.59 -11.70
C ALA A 690 12.47 6.39 -10.20
N THR A 691 12.68 5.15 -9.77
CA THR A 691 12.98 4.83 -8.36
C THR A 691 14.38 5.22 -7.95
N SER A 692 15.35 5.21 -8.88
CA SER A 692 16.70 5.73 -8.63
C SER A 692 16.74 7.25 -8.48
N LYS A 693 15.71 7.96 -8.96
CA LYS A 693 15.50 9.40 -8.73
C LYS A 693 14.81 9.68 -7.39
N GLY A 694 14.44 8.66 -6.64
CA GLY A 694 13.75 8.81 -5.36
C GLY A 694 12.24 9.09 -5.48
N TYR A 695 11.61 8.82 -6.62
CA TYR A 695 10.16 9.01 -6.81
C TYR A 695 9.36 7.85 -6.25
N THR A 696 9.38 7.65 -4.94
CA THR A 696 8.70 6.55 -4.25
C THR A 696 7.45 6.98 -3.48
N ALA A 697 7.36 8.23 -3.04
CA ALA A 697 6.10 8.74 -2.49
C ALA A 697 4.98 8.62 -3.52
N GLY A 698 3.82 8.11 -3.12
CA GLY A 698 2.71 7.79 -4.01
C GLY A 698 2.70 6.34 -4.53
N MET A 699 3.83 5.64 -4.52
CA MET A 699 3.84 4.19 -4.79
C MET A 699 3.10 3.44 -3.68
N SER A 700 2.59 2.26 -4.00
CA SER A 700 1.78 1.51 -3.05
C SER A 700 2.11 0.04 -3.02
N VAL A 701 2.32 -0.49 -1.84
CA VAL A 701 2.31 -1.94 -1.65
C VAL A 701 0.88 -2.46 -1.89
N ILE A 702 0.73 -3.59 -2.56
CA ILE A 702 -0.59 -4.14 -2.91
C ILE A 702 -1.09 -5.13 -1.87
N SER A 703 -0.21 -5.95 -1.32
CA SER A 703 -0.60 -6.99 -0.38
C SER A 703 0.50 -7.31 0.61
N THR A 704 0.15 -7.97 1.71
CA THR A 704 1.13 -8.46 2.70
C THR A 704 1.96 -9.65 2.19
N ALA A 705 1.71 -10.15 0.97
CA ALA A 705 2.42 -11.29 0.40
C ALA A 705 3.83 -10.95 -0.12
N GLY A 706 4.14 -9.68 -0.38
CA GLY A 706 5.41 -9.28 -0.96
C GLY A 706 5.73 -7.81 -0.81
N TYR A 707 6.90 -7.41 -1.26
CA TYR A 707 7.41 -6.04 -1.22
C TYR A 707 7.42 -5.38 -2.61
N GLY A 708 6.54 -5.79 -3.50
CA GLY A 708 6.25 -5.08 -4.73
C GLY A 708 5.44 -3.82 -4.42
N ALA A 709 5.88 -2.67 -4.89
CA ALA A 709 5.12 -1.44 -4.81
C ALA A 709 4.64 -1.05 -6.19
N ASP A 710 3.34 -0.98 -6.35
CA ASP A 710 2.70 -0.52 -7.57
C ASP A 710 2.85 0.99 -7.71
N SER A 711 3.23 1.42 -8.88
CA SER A 711 3.64 2.80 -9.11
C SER A 711 2.48 3.73 -9.40
N PHE A 712 1.31 3.19 -9.68
CA PHE A 712 0.24 3.90 -10.39
C PHE A 712 -1.09 3.99 -9.61
N MET A 713 -1.12 3.63 -8.34
CA MET A 713 -2.36 3.47 -7.58
C MET A 713 -3.02 4.81 -7.21
N SER A 714 -3.47 5.55 -8.22
CA SER A 714 -4.13 6.86 -8.05
C SER A 714 -5.66 6.80 -8.06
N TYR A 715 -6.28 5.64 -8.10
CA TYR A 715 -7.73 5.44 -8.19
C TYR A 715 -8.56 6.33 -7.24
N LEU A 716 -8.08 6.55 -6.03
CA LEU A 716 -8.87 7.13 -4.95
C LEU A 716 -8.73 8.65 -4.79
N TYR A 717 -7.92 9.35 -5.59
CA TYR A 717 -7.70 10.76 -5.27
C TYR A 717 -8.97 11.61 -5.35
N TYR A 718 -9.87 11.31 -6.27
CA TYR A 718 -11.19 11.95 -6.35
C TYR A 718 -12.06 11.63 -5.13
N ASP A 719 -12.03 10.38 -4.66
CA ASP A 719 -12.80 9.94 -3.50
C ASP A 719 -12.24 10.50 -2.18
N PHE A 720 -10.93 10.58 -2.02
CA PHE A 720 -10.28 11.29 -0.90
C PHE A 720 -10.64 12.77 -0.91
N PHE A 721 -10.67 13.41 -2.08
CA PHE A 721 -11.08 14.81 -2.18
C PHE A 721 -12.53 15.01 -1.76
N LYS A 722 -13.45 14.12 -2.13
CA LYS A 722 -14.83 14.14 -1.62
C LYS A 722 -14.90 14.02 -0.10
N LEU A 723 -14.11 13.12 0.50
CA LEU A 723 -14.03 13.00 1.96
C LEU A 723 -13.55 14.31 2.60
N TYR A 724 -12.54 14.95 2.03
CA TYR A 724 -12.13 16.28 2.48
C TYR A 724 -13.29 17.29 2.43
N VAL A 725 -14.02 17.36 1.31
CA VAL A 725 -15.16 18.28 1.17
C VAL A 725 -16.26 18.00 2.18
N TRP A 726 -16.54 16.73 2.48
CA TRP A 726 -17.60 16.35 3.40
C TRP A 726 -17.24 16.47 4.88
N THR A 727 -15.95 16.33 5.23
CA THR A 727 -15.49 16.31 6.63
C THR A 727 -14.75 17.56 7.05
N GLY A 728 -14.12 18.27 6.12
CA GLY A 728 -13.19 19.37 6.41
C GLY A 728 -11.83 18.88 6.97
N ASP A 729 -11.57 17.58 7.01
CA ASP A 729 -10.31 17.04 7.55
C ASP A 729 -9.20 17.10 6.51
N GLU A 730 -8.19 17.94 6.77
CA GLU A 730 -7.02 18.19 5.92
C GLU A 730 -6.19 16.92 5.61
N VAL A 731 -6.34 15.87 6.41
CA VAL A 731 -5.68 14.59 6.17
C VAL A 731 -6.14 13.97 4.84
N PHE A 732 -7.43 14.10 4.51
CA PHE A 732 -7.95 13.63 3.23
C PHE A 732 -7.48 14.48 2.05
N LEU A 733 -7.26 15.78 2.25
CA LEU A 733 -6.64 16.61 1.22
C LEU A 733 -5.19 16.18 0.95
N LYS A 734 -4.39 15.90 1.99
CA LYS A 734 -3.05 15.30 1.84
C LYS A 734 -3.07 13.98 1.08
N MET A 735 -4.02 13.09 1.41
CA MET A 735 -4.19 11.80 0.71
C MET A 735 -4.53 12.01 -0.76
N ALA A 736 -5.42 12.96 -1.05
CA ALA A 736 -5.86 13.27 -2.40
C ALA A 736 -4.71 13.85 -3.25
N ASP A 737 -4.02 14.86 -2.74
CA ASP A 737 -2.89 15.52 -3.42
C ASP A 737 -1.77 14.54 -3.73
N LEU A 738 -1.34 13.74 -2.74
CA LEU A 738 -0.32 12.73 -2.94
C LEU A 738 -0.74 11.73 -4.03
N SER A 739 -1.98 11.25 -3.99
CA SER A 739 -2.48 10.29 -4.98
C SER A 739 -2.66 10.91 -6.37
N GLN A 740 -2.99 12.22 -6.45
CA GLN A 740 -3.09 12.95 -7.70
C GLN A 740 -1.74 13.13 -8.39
N ASN A 741 -0.77 13.68 -7.68
CA ASN A 741 0.46 14.21 -8.28
C ASN A 741 1.61 13.19 -8.28
N HIS A 742 1.89 12.56 -7.12
CA HIS A 742 3.09 11.75 -6.96
C HIS A 742 3.09 10.49 -7.81
N THR A 743 1.94 9.84 -7.97
CA THR A 743 1.83 8.65 -8.82
C THR A 743 2.23 8.92 -10.26
N LYS A 744 2.10 10.15 -10.75
CA LYS A 744 2.39 10.53 -12.14
C LYS A 744 3.82 10.99 -12.38
N ARG A 745 4.63 11.20 -11.33
CA ARG A 745 6.06 11.53 -11.48
C ARG A 745 6.87 10.46 -12.20
N ILE A 746 6.37 9.23 -12.20
CA ILE A 746 7.00 8.08 -12.87
C ILE A 746 6.44 7.79 -14.27
N MET A 747 5.49 8.60 -14.77
CA MET A 747 5.13 8.62 -16.17
C MET A 747 6.26 9.29 -16.98
N ASP A 748 6.51 8.79 -18.18
CA ASP A 748 7.56 9.35 -19.04
C ASP A 748 7.11 10.63 -19.78
N LEU A 749 6.35 11.51 -19.12
CA LEU A 749 5.73 12.70 -19.71
C LEU A 749 6.75 13.56 -20.46
N ASN A 750 7.94 13.72 -19.92
CA ASN A 750 9.01 14.53 -20.49
C ASN A 750 10.07 13.73 -21.28
N GLY A 751 9.92 12.40 -21.37
CA GLY A 751 10.90 11.51 -22.00
C GLY A 751 12.16 11.27 -21.18
N GLU A 752 12.06 11.39 -19.87
CA GLU A 752 13.21 11.21 -18.97
C GLU A 752 13.62 9.75 -18.80
N PHE A 753 12.67 8.83 -18.98
CA PHE A 753 12.87 7.39 -18.80
C PHE A 753 13.11 6.66 -20.11
N ASP A 754 12.99 7.38 -21.25
CA ASP A 754 13.16 6.84 -22.60
C ASP A 754 12.22 5.64 -22.86
N TYR A 755 10.97 5.72 -22.36
CA TYR A 755 9.93 4.75 -22.62
C TYR A 755 9.33 4.95 -24.02
N LYS A 756 8.74 3.89 -24.55
CA LYS A 756 8.15 3.93 -25.90
C LYS A 756 6.99 4.92 -26.02
N TYR A 757 6.20 5.05 -24.98
CA TYR A 757 5.03 5.93 -24.91
C TYR A 757 5.10 6.82 -23.67
N ARG A 758 4.58 8.03 -23.80
CA ARG A 758 4.61 9.05 -22.73
C ARG A 758 3.75 8.71 -21.53
N SER A 759 2.68 7.94 -21.73
CA SER A 759 1.80 7.46 -20.67
C SER A 759 2.35 6.25 -19.93
N TYR A 760 3.43 5.65 -20.39
CA TYR A 760 3.92 4.43 -19.77
C TYR A 760 4.45 4.68 -18.37
N MET A 761 4.07 3.76 -17.50
CA MET A 761 4.56 3.57 -16.15
C MET A 761 4.80 2.07 -15.97
N ILE A 762 5.78 1.73 -15.18
CA ILE A 762 5.98 0.32 -14.79
C ILE A 762 4.88 -0.09 -13.80
N GLU A 763 4.44 -1.34 -13.88
CA GLU A 763 3.43 -1.90 -12.98
C GLU A 763 3.90 -1.83 -11.53
N ALA A 764 5.04 -2.45 -11.24
CA ALA A 764 5.54 -2.54 -9.89
C ALA A 764 7.06 -2.46 -9.82
N THR A 765 7.55 -1.98 -8.68
CA THR A 765 8.96 -1.95 -8.32
C THR A 765 9.19 -2.76 -7.06
N ASN A 766 10.21 -3.60 -7.06
CA ASN A 766 10.62 -4.27 -5.83
C ASN A 766 11.35 -3.28 -4.92
N ILE A 767 10.72 -2.93 -3.82
CA ILE A 767 11.25 -2.01 -2.81
C ILE A 767 12.01 -2.72 -1.69
N SER A 768 12.19 -4.04 -1.77
CA SER A 768 13.03 -4.75 -0.83
C SER A 768 14.47 -4.28 -0.97
N LEU A 769 15.02 -3.70 0.08
CA LEU A 769 16.39 -3.17 0.12
C LEU A 769 17.47 -4.23 -0.13
N PHE A 770 17.10 -5.49 -0.20
CA PHE A 770 18.01 -6.65 -0.24
C PHE A 770 17.84 -7.52 -1.45
N ARG A 771 16.82 -7.31 -2.25
CA ARG A 771 16.68 -7.97 -3.54
C ARG A 771 16.89 -6.96 -4.64
N PHE A 772 17.90 -7.22 -5.43
CA PHE A 772 18.06 -6.57 -6.71
C PHE A 772 16.81 -6.83 -7.54
N ILE A 773 16.33 -5.80 -8.22
CA ILE A 773 15.33 -5.97 -9.29
C ILE A 773 15.92 -7.01 -10.24
N THR A 774 15.27 -8.16 -10.36
CA THR A 774 15.68 -9.18 -11.32
C THR A 774 15.27 -8.73 -12.70
N ALA A 775 15.88 -9.32 -13.74
CA ALA A 775 15.51 -9.04 -15.14
C ALA A 775 14.02 -9.35 -15.43
N GLU A 776 13.35 -10.06 -14.54
CA GLU A 776 11.95 -10.46 -14.64
C GLU A 776 10.99 -9.42 -14.05
N GLU A 777 11.49 -8.47 -13.26
CA GLU A 777 10.78 -7.28 -12.82
C GLU A 777 10.89 -6.16 -13.85
N THR A 778 10.94 -6.53 -15.10
CA THR A 778 11.02 -5.61 -16.22
C THR A 778 9.77 -4.76 -16.27
N GLY A 779 9.97 -3.49 -16.55
CA GLY A 779 8.94 -2.50 -16.69
C GLY A 779 7.86 -2.91 -17.66
N VAL A 780 6.81 -3.51 -17.13
CA VAL A 780 5.61 -3.87 -17.87
C VAL A 780 4.53 -2.86 -17.57
N TRP A 781 3.92 -2.32 -18.60
CA TRP A 781 2.69 -1.55 -18.54
C TRP A 781 1.49 -2.47 -18.74
N LEU A 782 0.42 -2.22 -18.00
CA LEU A 782 -0.87 -2.89 -18.09
C LEU A 782 -2.01 -1.87 -18.31
N PRO A 783 -3.15 -2.24 -18.93
CA PRO A 783 -4.28 -1.33 -19.16
C PRO A 783 -4.84 -0.69 -17.87
N TRP A 784 -4.86 -1.43 -16.78
CA TRP A 784 -5.38 -0.89 -15.53
C TRP A 784 -4.54 0.27 -14.97
N ILE A 785 -3.25 0.36 -15.31
CA ILE A 785 -2.40 1.51 -14.99
C ILE A 785 -3.00 2.78 -15.59
N THR A 786 -3.32 2.74 -16.88
CA THR A 786 -4.00 3.85 -17.55
C THR A 786 -5.36 4.15 -16.92
N CYS A 787 -6.16 3.11 -16.64
CA CYS A 787 -7.47 3.28 -16.04
C CYS A 787 -7.40 3.94 -14.65
N SER A 788 -6.41 3.53 -13.81
CA SER A 788 -6.24 4.11 -12.48
C SER A 788 -5.86 5.59 -12.53
N ASN A 789 -5.18 6.02 -13.57
CA ASN A 789 -4.87 7.43 -13.78
C ASN A 789 -6.06 8.21 -14.37
N VAL A 790 -6.71 7.65 -15.37
CA VAL A 790 -7.71 8.38 -16.18
C VAL A 790 -9.07 8.48 -15.48
N GLU A 791 -9.57 7.40 -14.85
CA GLU A 791 -10.89 7.39 -14.21
C GLU A 791 -11.08 8.51 -13.18
N PRO A 792 -10.18 8.68 -12.18
CA PRO A 792 -10.36 9.76 -11.21
C PRO A 792 -10.14 11.15 -11.83
N MET A 793 -9.30 11.29 -12.85
CA MET A 793 -9.15 12.54 -13.60
C MET A 793 -10.43 12.88 -14.36
N THR A 794 -11.05 11.91 -15.00
CA THR A 794 -12.36 12.07 -15.65
C THR A 794 -13.43 12.49 -14.64
N ASN A 795 -13.45 11.88 -13.46
CA ASN A 795 -14.39 12.24 -12.39
C ASN A 795 -14.16 13.67 -11.89
N MET A 796 -12.91 14.10 -11.70
CA MET A 796 -12.58 15.49 -11.35
C MET A 796 -13.03 16.47 -12.42
N LYS A 797 -12.64 16.24 -13.69
CA LYS A 797 -13.00 17.11 -14.81
C LYS A 797 -14.52 17.21 -14.99
N GLN A 798 -15.22 16.09 -14.86
CA GLN A 798 -16.67 16.05 -14.95
C GLN A 798 -17.35 16.79 -13.80
N THR A 799 -16.87 16.62 -12.58
CA THR A 799 -17.48 17.21 -11.38
C THR A 799 -17.17 18.70 -11.30
N PHE A 800 -15.90 19.06 -11.38
CA PHE A 800 -15.42 20.42 -11.08
C PHE A 800 -15.00 21.23 -12.32
N GLY A 801 -14.97 20.63 -13.50
CA GLY A 801 -14.52 21.27 -14.74
C GLY A 801 -13.00 21.35 -14.89
N VAL A 802 -12.22 20.85 -13.91
CA VAL A 802 -10.76 20.88 -13.84
C VAL A 802 -10.23 19.51 -13.43
N PHE A 803 -8.95 19.23 -13.72
CA PHE A 803 -8.29 18.00 -13.25
C PHE A 803 -7.68 18.16 -11.87
N ASP A 804 -7.20 19.36 -11.57
CA ASP A 804 -6.40 19.67 -10.40
C ASP A 804 -7.28 20.02 -9.19
N ILE A 805 -6.94 19.42 -8.03
CA ILE A 805 -7.65 19.65 -6.76
C ILE A 805 -7.50 21.11 -6.30
N ALA A 806 -6.29 21.69 -6.43
CA ALA A 806 -6.05 23.07 -6.01
C ALA A 806 -6.86 24.06 -6.88
N GLU A 807 -7.02 23.76 -8.17
CA GLU A 807 -7.91 24.54 -9.03
C GLU A 807 -9.38 24.37 -8.64
N ALA A 808 -9.83 23.18 -8.28
CA ALA A 808 -11.19 22.93 -7.82
C ALA A 808 -11.51 23.68 -6.51
N LEU A 809 -10.55 23.81 -5.62
CA LEU A 809 -10.68 24.56 -4.36
C LEU A 809 -10.72 26.07 -4.56
N LYS A 810 -10.16 26.58 -5.65
CA LYS A 810 -9.95 28.00 -5.86
C LYS A 810 -11.28 28.76 -6.00
N GLY A 811 -11.60 29.55 -4.97
CA GLY A 811 -12.78 30.41 -4.96
C GLY A 811 -14.10 29.70 -4.62
N ASN A 812 -14.07 28.45 -4.22
CA ASN A 812 -15.24 27.70 -3.77
C ASN A 812 -15.19 27.46 -2.24
N THR A 813 -16.33 27.55 -1.58
CA THR A 813 -16.53 27.10 -0.19
C THR A 813 -16.83 25.59 -0.15
N MET A 814 -16.75 24.98 1.03
CA MET A 814 -17.10 23.56 1.20
C MET A 814 -18.57 23.27 0.86
N GLU A 815 -19.48 24.19 1.14
CA GLU A 815 -20.88 24.08 0.79
C GLU A 815 -21.08 24.10 -0.73
N GLU A 816 -20.35 24.98 -1.43
CA GLU A 816 -20.39 25.05 -2.90
C GLU A 816 -19.81 23.79 -3.53
N LEU A 817 -18.69 23.30 -3.02
CA LEU A 817 -18.09 22.04 -3.49
C LEU A 817 -19.01 20.84 -3.23
N THR A 818 -19.70 20.80 -2.10
CA THR A 818 -20.70 19.77 -1.80
C THR A 818 -21.84 19.81 -2.79
N ALA A 819 -22.40 20.99 -3.06
CA ALA A 819 -23.46 21.15 -4.06
C ALA A 819 -23.02 20.75 -5.47
N ILE A 820 -21.77 21.06 -5.85
CA ILE A 820 -21.19 20.64 -7.13
C ILE A 820 -21.06 19.11 -7.20
N ILE A 821 -20.63 18.44 -6.13
CA ILE A 821 -20.57 16.98 -6.07
C ILE A 821 -21.97 16.36 -6.20
N GLU A 822 -22.97 16.91 -5.55
CA GLU A 822 -24.35 16.41 -5.63
C GLU A 822 -24.96 16.58 -7.03
N GLU A 823 -24.60 17.62 -7.75
CA GLU A 823 -25.15 17.90 -9.09
C GLU A 823 -24.37 17.15 -10.18
N TYR A 824 -23.06 17.23 -10.18
CA TYR A 824 -22.19 16.79 -11.29
C TYR A 824 -21.31 15.58 -10.93
N GLY A 825 -21.17 15.20 -9.68
CA GLY A 825 -20.38 14.06 -9.24
C GLY A 825 -20.89 12.74 -9.78
N ALA A 826 -20.11 11.70 -9.57
CA ALA A 826 -20.35 10.34 -10.08
C ALA A 826 -21.62 9.66 -9.52
N GLY A 827 -22.66 10.31 -9.35
CA GLY A 827 -24.01 9.94 -8.91
C GLY A 827 -24.96 11.10 -9.06
N GLY A 828 -24.43 12.26 -9.41
CA GLY A 828 -25.19 13.49 -9.56
C GLY A 828 -26.19 13.44 -10.73
N LYS A 829 -27.16 14.34 -10.71
CA LYS A 829 -28.20 14.45 -11.74
C LYS A 829 -27.63 14.73 -13.12
N ALA A 830 -26.58 15.56 -13.20
CA ALA A 830 -25.93 15.95 -14.44
C ALA A 830 -24.73 15.05 -14.82
N TYR A 831 -24.49 13.96 -14.10
CA TYR A 831 -23.43 13.04 -14.47
C TYR A 831 -23.64 12.46 -15.89
N GLY A 832 -22.59 12.46 -16.68
CA GLY A 832 -22.64 12.07 -18.11
C GLY A 832 -22.55 13.24 -19.07
N GLU A 833 -22.77 14.48 -18.64
CA GLU A 833 -22.49 15.66 -19.45
C GLU A 833 -20.98 15.83 -19.68
N ILE A 834 -20.60 16.40 -20.82
CA ILE A 834 -19.19 16.76 -21.08
C ILE A 834 -18.95 18.18 -20.53
N ARG A 835 -18.03 18.29 -19.55
CA ARG A 835 -17.63 19.55 -18.95
C ARG A 835 -16.15 19.85 -19.23
#